data_46a3febb271b6a2bfd7c0f6bc4fa7878
#
_entry.id   46a3febb271b6a2bfd7c0f6bc4fa7878
#
_cell.length_a   1.000
_cell.length_b   1.000
_cell.length_c   1.000
_cell.angle_alpha   90.00
_cell.angle_beta   90.00
_cell.angle_gamma   90.00
#
_symmetry.space_group_name_H-M   'P 1'
#
loop_
_entity.id
_entity.type
_entity.pdbx_description
1 polymer ?
#
loop_
_entity_poly.entity_id
_entity_poly.type
_entity_poly.pdbx_seq_one_letter_code
_entity_poly.pdbx_strand_id
1 'polypeptide(L)'
;MMRRMNGTRLALLFLALPTAFSIIQNPAIAGGSAVEPPKLLSLSSSGEARTAWQGTEASLKAGQSLGPWVLMGVLQPKGQRRLAVFEDFSKTNGHMLFVGEHGVQLDLPKSAAATWVEPKTLYRGHTLEEVFNSERDLLGGEILAQSGDPAYEEVASCFAPISKMYTYSFVGTPECMEKIGVFYGGITANFDPAAYVPEIRKIRDAGRVLDGLVGGWLPALRFVYPEKPGDWSELVLYAPMRVENGNPRVQPVWYRVCRVEGNTLKWVRYFDSYHPFPPRMEAKPESFYDDLLAMRAGWERALASGMHIDIPDERLANLARHSLVREMMTRINGYPKYGVFDRSYGGSEHDGFPDSFTVDTSAMLAWGLFDPARQYLDNYFSKFVRDDGSILYRGPETGQYGRMLTVAAQYANDTGDQQLLLRLRPRLDAVTKLLLSLRGEARKLPPDSPAYGIIAGWCEADACLDPDPPRYMQPYFSNGTEAARGFEELGAVWERIGAKRRLPELVDWGRRLRQEARALNIDVQAAIARSLLTNTQPPCLPAIAGVTEPFHIAVARDKLDPQFRSYRAFMEMLFSGNLTREQVQMIVSYRAAHHDIILGIPTVYGHNTHELGGFLSYGQGFGLLQYDHVREYLLLLYSLEAHQYARGTWVAPETRPLTPKQPAAAYCCPAQMTVPLLTKWMVVFEEPDSEVLWLAKATPRSWLEDGKTIAVTNAPTRWGRLSFQLRSHLKESRIETTLILPPMPESARIKLRVRAPEGHRLRAVTMDGKPWNRFDADQEIVVLPGTGKREVELTMQY
;
A
#
# COMPACT_ATOMS: atom_id res chain seq x y z
N MET A 1 -36.71 28.31 -21.85
CA MET A 1 -37.33 27.37 -22.80
C MET A 1 -36.82 25.96 -22.48
N MET A 2 -37.43 25.35 -21.46
CA MET A 2 -37.02 24.04 -20.92
C MET A 2 -37.74 22.97 -21.72
N ARG A 3 -37.01 22.11 -22.41
CA ARG A 3 -37.54 20.84 -22.93
C ARG A 3 -37.36 19.77 -21.86
N ARG A 4 -38.50 19.25 -21.41
CA ARG A 4 -38.61 18.05 -20.58
C ARG A 4 -37.93 16.87 -21.31
N MET A 5 -36.91 16.28 -20.71
CA MET A 5 -36.47 14.93 -21.05
C MET A 5 -37.07 13.96 -20.02
N ASN A 6 -37.88 13.07 -20.50
CA ASN A 6 -38.56 12.02 -19.74
C ASN A 6 -37.52 11.08 -19.08
N GLY A 7 -37.81 10.77 -17.81
CA GLY A 7 -37.05 9.78 -17.06
C GLY A 7 -37.15 8.39 -17.70
N THR A 8 -36.02 7.93 -18.18
CA THR A 8 -35.81 6.52 -18.44
C THR A 8 -34.89 6.02 -17.32
N ARG A 9 -35.42 5.17 -16.48
CA ARG A 9 -34.69 4.40 -15.49
C ARG A 9 -33.50 3.74 -16.20
N LEU A 10 -32.29 4.21 -15.97
CA LEU A 10 -31.11 3.42 -16.21
C LEU A 10 -31.04 2.38 -15.09
N ALA A 11 -31.78 1.30 -15.28
CA ALA A 11 -31.45 0.05 -14.66
C ALA A 11 -30.04 -0.30 -15.22
N LEU A 12 -29.03 -0.29 -14.39
CA LEU A 12 -27.76 -0.94 -14.66
C LEU A 12 -28.05 -2.43 -14.88
N LEU A 13 -28.48 -2.77 -16.10
CA LEU A 13 -28.38 -4.12 -16.61
C LEU A 13 -26.88 -4.34 -16.80
N PHE A 14 -26.26 -5.02 -15.85
CA PHE A 14 -25.05 -5.78 -16.09
C PHE A 14 -25.39 -6.91 -17.06
N LEU A 15 -25.52 -6.57 -18.33
CA LEU A 15 -25.38 -7.53 -19.39
C LEU A 15 -23.90 -7.95 -19.36
N ALA A 16 -23.67 -9.11 -18.73
CA ALA A 16 -22.53 -9.94 -19.06
C ALA A 16 -22.68 -10.32 -20.54
N LEU A 17 -22.25 -9.42 -21.40
CA LEU A 17 -21.86 -9.81 -22.75
C LEU A 17 -20.58 -10.65 -22.54
N PRO A 18 -20.61 -11.95 -22.90
CA PRO A 18 -19.38 -12.61 -23.27
C PRO A 18 -18.92 -11.84 -24.51
N THR A 19 -18.08 -10.83 -24.37
CA THR A 19 -17.21 -10.44 -25.45
C THR A 19 -16.42 -11.69 -25.74
N ALA A 20 -16.89 -12.45 -26.69
CA ALA A 20 -16.07 -13.39 -27.43
C ALA A 20 -14.94 -12.52 -27.98
N PHE A 21 -13.86 -12.37 -27.22
CA PHE A 21 -12.58 -12.04 -27.79
C PHE A 21 -12.30 -13.19 -28.74
N SER A 22 -12.53 -12.94 -30.01
CA SER A 22 -11.96 -13.78 -31.07
C SER A 22 -10.46 -13.68 -30.85
N ILE A 23 -9.93 -14.62 -30.08
CA ILE A 23 -8.50 -14.87 -30.06
C ILE A 23 -8.20 -15.20 -31.49
N ILE A 24 -7.58 -14.29 -32.23
CA ILE A 24 -7.03 -14.57 -33.54
C ILE A 24 -5.93 -15.60 -33.26
N GLN A 25 -6.34 -16.88 -33.27
CA GLN A 25 -5.42 -17.99 -33.32
C GLN A 25 -4.75 -17.86 -34.68
N ASN A 26 -3.58 -17.31 -34.70
CA ASN A 26 -2.71 -17.36 -35.88
C ASN A 26 -2.07 -18.76 -35.91
N PRO A 27 -2.55 -19.68 -36.77
CA PRO A 27 -2.02 -21.06 -36.80
C PRO A 27 -0.57 -21.14 -37.34
N ALA A 28 -0.02 -20.04 -37.82
CA ALA A 28 1.32 -19.99 -38.43
C ALA A 28 2.51 -20.01 -37.44
N ILE A 29 2.25 -19.90 -36.11
CA ILE A 29 3.34 -19.86 -35.12
C ILE A 29 3.62 -21.24 -34.50
N ALA A 30 2.81 -22.25 -34.77
CA ALA A 30 2.99 -23.59 -34.21
C ALA A 30 4.22 -24.38 -34.73
N GLY A 31 4.97 -23.84 -35.70
CA GLY A 31 6.09 -24.51 -36.38
C GLY A 31 7.49 -24.05 -35.96
N GLY A 32 7.66 -23.17 -34.98
CA GLY A 32 8.98 -22.82 -34.49
C GLY A 32 9.63 -23.99 -33.74
N SER A 33 10.81 -24.41 -34.13
CA SER A 33 11.59 -25.40 -33.41
C SER A 33 11.83 -24.95 -31.98
N ALA A 34 11.48 -25.79 -31.01
CA ALA A 34 11.87 -25.57 -29.63
C ALA A 34 13.39 -25.41 -29.54
N VAL A 35 13.87 -24.35 -28.91
CA VAL A 35 15.30 -24.24 -28.60
C VAL A 35 15.65 -25.42 -27.70
N GLU A 36 16.65 -26.22 -28.08
CA GLU A 36 17.14 -27.30 -27.23
C GLU A 36 17.43 -26.75 -25.85
N PRO A 37 17.05 -27.46 -24.78
CA PRO A 37 17.33 -27.00 -23.41
C PRO A 37 18.86 -26.81 -23.30
N PRO A 38 19.30 -25.71 -22.65
CA PRO A 38 20.72 -25.47 -22.45
C PRO A 38 21.31 -26.65 -21.64
N LYS A 39 22.57 -26.99 -21.95
CA LYS A 39 23.24 -28.13 -21.30
C LYS A 39 23.28 -27.92 -19.78
N LEU A 40 22.84 -28.94 -19.06
CA LEU A 40 22.68 -28.91 -17.60
C LEU A 40 24.03 -28.74 -16.89
N LEU A 41 24.13 -27.68 -16.10
CA LEU A 41 25.17 -27.46 -15.08
C LEU A 41 24.46 -27.36 -13.73
N SER A 42 24.82 -28.14 -12.71
CA SER A 42 24.16 -28.08 -11.43
C SER A 42 25.04 -27.50 -10.31
N LEU A 43 24.52 -26.53 -9.54
CA LEU A 43 25.20 -25.84 -8.44
C LEU A 43 24.46 -26.14 -7.14
N SER A 44 25.14 -26.61 -6.12
CA SER A 44 24.55 -26.89 -4.79
C SER A 44 24.92 -25.82 -3.75
N SER A 45 25.93 -24.99 -4.02
CA SER A 45 26.39 -23.96 -3.10
C SER A 45 27.04 -22.77 -3.83
N SER A 46 27.22 -21.64 -3.12
CA SER A 46 27.96 -20.49 -3.66
C SER A 46 29.43 -20.79 -4.00
N GLY A 47 30.04 -21.76 -3.31
CA GLY A 47 31.40 -22.24 -3.62
C GLY A 47 31.44 -23.01 -4.93
N GLU A 48 30.44 -23.84 -5.20
CA GLU A 48 30.32 -24.56 -6.46
C GLU A 48 29.97 -23.62 -7.62
N ALA A 49 29.16 -22.56 -7.37
CA ALA A 49 28.89 -21.50 -8.34
C ALA A 49 30.20 -20.82 -8.78
N ARG A 50 31.13 -20.55 -7.87
CA ARG A 50 32.44 -19.97 -8.17
C ARG A 50 33.32 -20.93 -9.01
N THR A 51 33.33 -22.22 -8.63
CA THR A 51 34.05 -23.25 -9.36
C THR A 51 33.48 -23.48 -10.76
N ALA A 52 32.15 -23.44 -10.86
CA ALA A 52 31.46 -23.54 -12.15
C ALA A 52 31.71 -22.35 -13.06
N TRP A 53 31.77 -21.11 -12.52
CA TRP A 53 32.15 -19.95 -13.33
C TRP A 53 33.56 -20.08 -13.91
N GLN A 54 34.53 -20.50 -13.09
CA GLN A 54 35.90 -20.74 -13.56
C GLN A 54 35.98 -21.86 -14.59
N GLY A 55 35.18 -22.94 -14.43
CA GLY A 55 35.03 -24.02 -15.40
C GLY A 55 34.24 -23.59 -16.66
N THR A 56 33.28 -22.67 -16.54
CA THR A 56 32.44 -22.22 -17.65
C THR A 56 33.19 -21.27 -18.58
N GLU A 57 34.10 -20.45 -18.07
CA GLU A 57 35.01 -19.65 -18.90
C GLU A 57 35.93 -20.51 -19.76
N ALA A 58 36.30 -21.68 -19.24
CA ALA A 58 37.17 -22.66 -19.90
C ALA A 58 36.42 -23.71 -20.74
N SER A 59 35.14 -24.01 -20.47
CA SER A 59 34.45 -25.20 -20.97
C SER A 59 32.96 -25.08 -21.31
N LEU A 60 32.47 -23.92 -21.78
CA LEU A 60 31.07 -23.77 -22.29
C LEU A 60 30.69 -24.84 -23.39
N LYS A 61 31.62 -25.75 -23.71
CA LYS A 61 31.43 -26.84 -24.65
C LYS A 61 31.22 -28.23 -24.02
N ALA A 62 31.35 -28.39 -22.74
CA ALA A 62 31.44 -29.72 -22.14
C ALA A 62 30.34 -30.06 -21.14
N GLY A 63 29.06 -29.99 -21.47
CA GLY A 63 27.93 -30.69 -20.84
C GLY A 63 28.06 -31.25 -19.40
N GLN A 64 28.55 -30.49 -18.43
CA GLN A 64 28.57 -30.89 -17.02
C GLN A 64 27.27 -30.47 -16.36
N SER A 65 26.65 -31.36 -15.62
CA SER A 65 25.50 -31.09 -14.78
C SER A 65 25.98 -30.65 -13.40
N LEU A 66 25.39 -29.57 -12.84
CA LEU A 66 25.73 -28.97 -11.55
C LEU A 66 24.50 -29.02 -10.59
N GLY A 67 24.12 -30.21 -10.12
CA GLY A 67 22.97 -30.41 -9.23
C GLY A 67 21.63 -29.93 -9.86
N PRO A 68 20.77 -29.19 -9.18
CA PRO A 68 19.43 -28.81 -9.67
C PRO A 68 19.41 -27.62 -10.64
N TRP A 69 20.57 -27.02 -10.94
CA TRP A 69 20.69 -25.79 -11.70
C TRP A 69 20.86 -25.99 -13.20
N VAL A 70 20.19 -25.16 -13.97
CA VAL A 70 20.26 -25.14 -15.43
C VAL A 70 20.88 -23.83 -15.88
N LEU A 71 21.92 -23.90 -16.73
CA LEU A 71 22.51 -22.72 -17.38
C LEU A 71 21.54 -22.21 -18.46
N MET A 72 20.98 -21.01 -18.24
CA MET A 72 20.02 -20.38 -19.17
C MET A 72 20.68 -19.52 -20.24
N GLY A 73 21.86 -18.97 -19.97
CA GLY A 73 22.62 -18.16 -20.91
C GLY A 73 23.83 -17.50 -20.24
N VAL A 74 24.66 -16.85 -21.06
CA VAL A 74 25.81 -16.05 -20.58
C VAL A 74 25.69 -14.64 -21.12
N LEU A 75 25.48 -13.69 -20.21
CA LEU A 75 25.31 -12.28 -20.51
C LEU A 75 26.65 -11.56 -20.69
N GLN A 76 26.66 -10.58 -21.57
CA GLN A 76 27.76 -9.63 -21.73
C GLN A 76 27.23 -8.20 -21.62
N PRO A 77 26.80 -7.74 -20.41
CA PRO A 77 26.28 -6.39 -20.26
C PRO A 77 27.32 -5.35 -20.67
N LYS A 78 26.89 -4.28 -21.36
CA LYS A 78 27.81 -3.21 -21.81
C LYS A 78 28.58 -2.63 -20.65
N GLY A 79 29.93 -2.68 -20.72
CA GLY A 79 30.82 -2.14 -19.71
C GLY A 79 30.93 -2.94 -18.40
N GLN A 80 30.34 -4.14 -18.36
CA GLN A 80 30.37 -5.03 -17.19
C GLN A 80 31.08 -6.36 -17.53
N ARG A 81 31.41 -7.11 -16.48
CA ARG A 81 31.96 -8.48 -16.62
C ARG A 81 30.86 -9.44 -17.05
N ARG A 82 31.21 -10.53 -17.67
CA ARG A 82 30.29 -11.61 -18.08
C ARG A 82 29.57 -12.20 -16.87
N LEU A 83 28.31 -12.57 -17.06
CA LEU A 83 27.48 -13.20 -16.04
C LEU A 83 26.82 -14.46 -16.63
N ALA A 84 26.97 -15.57 -15.95
CA ALA A 84 26.20 -16.78 -16.25
C ALA A 84 24.90 -16.77 -15.49
N VAL A 85 23.78 -17.11 -16.15
CA VAL A 85 22.46 -17.18 -15.54
C VAL A 85 22.10 -18.63 -15.30
N PHE A 86 21.85 -18.99 -14.04
CA PHE A 86 21.40 -20.32 -13.65
C PHE A 86 20.02 -20.26 -13.04
N GLU A 87 19.16 -21.21 -13.35
CA GLU A 87 17.86 -21.37 -12.70
C GLU A 87 17.66 -22.78 -12.14
N ASP A 88 17.04 -22.83 -10.95
CA ASP A 88 16.58 -24.07 -10.33
C ASP A 88 15.18 -24.42 -10.82
N PHE A 89 15.03 -25.57 -11.48
CA PHE A 89 13.78 -26.17 -11.92
C PHE A 89 13.43 -27.45 -11.17
N SER A 90 14.19 -27.81 -10.14
CA SER A 90 13.89 -28.99 -9.33
C SER A 90 12.64 -28.83 -8.45
N LYS A 91 12.18 -27.60 -8.28
CA LYS A 91 11.00 -27.22 -7.50
C LYS A 91 10.33 -25.97 -8.06
N THR A 92 9.04 -25.81 -7.77
CA THR A 92 8.28 -24.66 -8.26
C THR A 92 8.75 -23.32 -7.66
N ASN A 93 9.30 -23.31 -6.44
CA ASN A 93 9.84 -22.12 -5.78
C ASN A 93 11.39 -22.16 -5.82
N GLY A 94 11.97 -22.33 -7.00
CA GLY A 94 13.42 -22.27 -7.21
C GLY A 94 13.95 -20.84 -7.20
N HIS A 95 15.23 -20.72 -7.55
CA HIS A 95 15.92 -19.44 -7.62
C HIS A 95 16.45 -19.18 -9.03
N MET A 96 16.79 -17.93 -9.30
CA MET A 96 17.49 -17.47 -10.49
C MET A 96 18.79 -16.81 -10.01
N LEU A 97 19.94 -17.38 -10.37
CA LEU A 97 21.25 -16.89 -9.97
C LEU A 97 21.97 -16.22 -11.13
N PHE A 98 22.56 -15.07 -10.88
CA PHE A 98 23.50 -14.42 -11.79
C PHE A 98 24.89 -14.55 -11.20
N VAL A 99 25.75 -15.32 -11.86
CA VAL A 99 27.05 -15.74 -11.35
C VAL A 99 28.15 -15.10 -12.17
N GLY A 100 29.02 -14.36 -11.53
CA GLY A 100 30.22 -13.77 -12.14
C GLY A 100 31.52 -14.40 -11.64
N GLU A 101 32.62 -13.81 -12.04
CA GLU A 101 33.99 -14.27 -11.70
C GLU A 101 34.23 -14.45 -10.18
N HIS A 102 33.52 -13.66 -9.34
CA HIS A 102 33.65 -13.70 -7.89
C HIS A 102 32.55 -14.49 -7.17
N GLY A 103 31.78 -15.29 -7.91
CA GLY A 103 30.65 -16.07 -7.38
C GLY A 103 29.27 -15.47 -7.68
N VAL A 104 28.27 -15.82 -6.88
CA VAL A 104 26.91 -15.32 -7.03
C VAL A 104 26.88 -13.81 -6.79
N GLN A 105 26.52 -13.06 -7.82
CA GLN A 105 26.37 -11.61 -7.75
C GLN A 105 24.93 -11.20 -7.41
N LEU A 106 23.96 -12.03 -7.79
CA LEU A 106 22.57 -11.80 -7.57
C LEU A 106 21.83 -13.13 -7.44
N ASP A 107 20.98 -13.24 -6.43
CA ASP A 107 20.03 -14.32 -6.20
C ASP A 107 18.62 -13.74 -6.21
N LEU A 108 17.78 -14.22 -7.11
CA LEU A 108 16.37 -13.85 -7.21
C LEU A 108 15.50 -15.09 -6.90
N PRO A 109 14.83 -15.13 -5.75
CA PRO A 109 13.86 -16.18 -5.48
C PRO A 109 12.71 -16.10 -6.49
N LYS A 110 12.25 -17.24 -6.96
CA LYS A 110 11.08 -17.37 -7.83
C LYS A 110 9.89 -17.77 -6.96
N SER A 111 9.32 -16.79 -6.25
CA SER A 111 8.17 -17.04 -5.41
C SER A 111 6.92 -17.31 -6.24
N ALA A 112 6.04 -18.18 -5.74
CA ALA A 112 4.71 -18.38 -6.26
C ALA A 112 3.81 -18.89 -5.13
N ALA A 113 2.61 -18.34 -5.03
CA ALA A 113 1.61 -18.67 -4.04
C ALA A 113 0.29 -19.04 -4.72
N ALA A 114 -0.50 -19.90 -4.09
CA ALA A 114 -1.85 -20.15 -4.56
C ALA A 114 -2.71 -18.92 -4.31
N THR A 115 -3.21 -18.32 -5.39
CA THR A 115 -4.13 -17.19 -5.31
C THR A 115 -5.57 -17.62 -5.18
N TRP A 116 -5.88 -18.83 -5.59
CA TRP A 116 -7.19 -19.44 -5.45
C TRP A 116 -7.11 -20.72 -4.64
N VAL A 117 -7.96 -20.85 -3.65
CA VAL A 117 -8.15 -22.02 -2.82
C VAL A 117 -9.63 -22.39 -2.88
N GLU A 118 -9.97 -23.67 -2.79
CA GLU A 118 -11.38 -24.10 -2.69
C GLU A 118 -12.10 -23.33 -1.58
N PRO A 119 -13.33 -22.81 -1.82
CA PRO A 119 -14.10 -22.15 -0.81
C PRO A 119 -14.24 -23.04 0.43
N LYS A 120 -13.89 -22.49 1.57
CA LYS A 120 -14.06 -23.19 2.83
C LYS A 120 -15.53 -23.25 3.20
N THR A 121 -15.96 -24.36 3.77
CA THR A 121 -17.30 -24.46 4.35
C THR A 121 -17.36 -23.81 5.73
N LEU A 122 -16.21 -23.78 6.44
CA LEU A 122 -16.13 -23.23 7.80
C LEU A 122 -14.94 -22.29 7.95
N TYR A 123 -15.18 -21.17 8.62
CA TYR A 123 -14.22 -20.14 9.01
C TYR A 123 -14.07 -20.18 10.53
N ARG A 124 -13.00 -20.77 11.04
CA ARG A 124 -12.81 -21.02 12.49
C ARG A 124 -14.00 -21.73 13.15
N GLY A 125 -14.67 -22.62 12.43
CA GLY A 125 -15.87 -23.33 12.90
C GLY A 125 -17.20 -22.66 12.55
N HIS A 126 -17.19 -21.44 12.03
CA HIS A 126 -18.38 -20.71 11.60
C HIS A 126 -18.60 -20.84 10.09
N THR A 127 -19.85 -20.85 9.67
CA THR A 127 -20.19 -20.72 8.26
C THR A 127 -20.00 -19.28 7.78
N LEU A 128 -19.88 -19.08 6.47
CA LEU A 128 -19.81 -17.74 5.89
C LEU A 128 -21.05 -16.90 6.23
N GLU A 129 -22.23 -17.54 6.29
CA GLU A 129 -23.49 -16.91 6.65
C GLU A 129 -23.49 -16.44 8.11
N GLU A 130 -22.96 -17.23 9.06
CA GLU A 130 -22.82 -16.80 10.45
C GLU A 130 -21.88 -15.61 10.59
N VAL A 131 -20.76 -15.61 9.87
CA VAL A 131 -19.83 -14.46 9.85
C VAL A 131 -20.50 -13.21 9.30
N PHE A 132 -21.30 -13.34 8.23
CA PHE A 132 -21.99 -12.20 7.62
C PHE A 132 -23.15 -11.66 8.45
N ASN A 133 -23.89 -12.54 9.10
CA ASN A 133 -25.06 -12.15 9.89
C ASN A 133 -24.71 -11.74 11.32
N SER A 134 -23.45 -11.88 11.73
CA SER A 134 -23.00 -11.43 13.04
C SER A 134 -23.00 -9.91 13.10
N GLU A 135 -23.67 -9.33 14.09
CA GLU A 135 -23.61 -7.89 14.35
C GLU A 135 -22.21 -7.43 14.73
N ARG A 136 -21.42 -8.28 15.39
CA ARG A 136 -20.05 -7.99 15.82
C ARG A 136 -19.01 -8.58 14.87
N ASP A 137 -17.80 -8.03 14.91
CA ASP A 137 -16.63 -8.63 14.27
C ASP A 137 -16.30 -9.99 14.91
N LEU A 138 -16.99 -11.05 14.45
CA LEU A 138 -16.94 -12.39 15.07
C LEU A 138 -15.53 -12.97 15.03
N LEU A 139 -14.94 -13.04 13.85
CA LEU A 139 -13.62 -13.66 13.65
C LEU A 139 -12.50 -12.81 14.23
N GLY A 140 -12.56 -11.49 14.05
CA GLY A 140 -11.57 -10.58 14.62
C GLY A 140 -11.63 -10.59 16.15
N GLY A 141 -12.84 -10.62 16.74
CA GLY A 141 -13.02 -10.75 18.19
C GLY A 141 -12.44 -12.05 18.74
N GLU A 142 -12.60 -13.17 18.06
CA GLU A 142 -12.03 -14.46 18.47
C GLU A 142 -10.49 -14.48 18.41
N ILE A 143 -9.89 -13.87 17.38
CA ILE A 143 -8.43 -13.75 17.27
C ILE A 143 -7.90 -12.87 18.40
N LEU A 144 -8.53 -11.71 18.63
CA LEU A 144 -8.12 -10.78 19.68
C LEU A 144 -8.37 -11.31 21.10
N ALA A 145 -9.26 -12.28 21.30
CA ALA A 145 -9.49 -12.93 22.59
C ALA A 145 -8.38 -13.92 22.99
N GLN A 146 -7.57 -14.36 22.03
CA GLN A 146 -6.41 -15.23 22.31
C GLN A 146 -5.29 -14.44 22.98
N SER A 147 -4.33 -15.12 23.60
CA SER A 147 -3.10 -14.47 24.06
C SER A 147 -2.15 -14.20 22.89
N GLY A 148 -1.25 -13.23 23.07
CA GLY A 148 -0.23 -12.88 22.10
C GLY A 148 -0.71 -11.98 20.96
N ASP A 149 0.17 -11.75 19.99
CA ASP A 149 -0.13 -10.98 18.79
C ASP A 149 -0.85 -11.86 17.76
N PRO A 150 -1.78 -11.30 16.96
CA PRO A 150 -2.29 -12.00 15.79
C PRO A 150 -1.15 -12.45 14.86
N ALA A 151 -1.25 -13.65 14.30
CA ALA A 151 -0.31 -14.17 13.32
C ALA A 151 -0.92 -14.10 11.91
N TYR A 152 -0.08 -13.80 10.91
CA TYR A 152 -0.56 -13.71 9.52
C TYR A 152 -1.24 -14.98 9.04
N GLU A 153 -0.66 -16.15 9.32
CA GLU A 153 -1.18 -17.44 8.88
C GLU A 153 -2.57 -17.73 9.48
N GLU A 154 -2.79 -17.33 10.72
CA GLU A 154 -4.07 -17.44 11.39
C GLU A 154 -5.11 -16.54 10.72
N VAL A 155 -4.79 -15.26 10.55
CA VAL A 155 -5.66 -14.27 9.90
C VAL A 155 -5.95 -14.66 8.45
N ALA A 156 -4.91 -15.03 7.68
CA ALA A 156 -5.06 -15.46 6.30
C ALA A 156 -5.94 -16.71 6.14
N SER A 157 -5.98 -17.56 7.16
CA SER A 157 -6.86 -18.73 7.19
C SER A 157 -8.34 -18.37 7.28
N CYS A 158 -8.68 -17.18 7.76
CA CYS A 158 -10.05 -16.71 7.92
C CYS A 158 -10.67 -16.16 6.65
N PHE A 159 -9.88 -15.89 5.61
CA PHE A 159 -10.40 -15.31 4.38
C PHE A 159 -10.74 -16.36 3.34
N ALA A 160 -11.89 -16.17 2.70
CA ALA A 160 -12.21 -16.87 1.49
C ALA A 160 -11.20 -16.53 0.39
N PRO A 161 -10.84 -17.50 -0.45
CA PRO A 161 -9.96 -17.24 -1.56
C PRO A 161 -10.57 -16.27 -2.56
N ILE A 162 -9.70 -15.56 -3.27
CA ILE A 162 -10.10 -14.73 -4.41
C ILE A 162 -10.67 -15.64 -5.50
N SER A 163 -11.75 -15.19 -6.13
CA SER A 163 -12.21 -15.85 -7.34
C SER A 163 -11.11 -15.81 -8.40
N LYS A 164 -10.80 -16.95 -9.00
CA LYS A 164 -9.84 -17.10 -10.10
C LYS A 164 -10.07 -16.13 -11.28
N MET A 165 -11.27 -15.60 -11.41
CA MET A 165 -11.61 -14.65 -12.49
C MET A 165 -11.05 -13.25 -12.28
N TYR A 166 -10.51 -12.91 -11.09
CA TYR A 166 -10.26 -11.52 -10.70
C TYR A 166 -8.86 -11.25 -10.16
N THR A 167 -7.94 -12.21 -10.26
CA THR A 167 -6.52 -11.91 -10.07
C THR A 167 -6.00 -11.15 -11.28
N TYR A 168 -6.34 -9.87 -11.33
CA TYR A 168 -5.92 -8.98 -12.38
C TYR A 168 -4.70 -8.22 -11.95
N SER A 169 -3.65 -8.28 -12.74
CA SER A 169 -2.42 -7.54 -12.53
C SER A 169 -2.05 -6.76 -13.79
N PHE A 170 -0.93 -6.07 -13.77
CA PHE A 170 -0.41 -5.39 -14.95
C PHE A 170 1.11 -5.27 -14.90
N VAL A 171 1.69 -5.06 -16.07
CA VAL A 171 3.10 -4.69 -16.24
C VAL A 171 3.21 -3.45 -17.10
N GLY A 172 4.26 -2.67 -16.90
CA GLY A 172 4.50 -1.43 -17.60
C GLY A 172 5.74 -0.71 -17.08
N THR A 173 5.96 0.49 -17.58
CA THR A 173 7.02 1.40 -17.12
C THR A 173 6.45 2.80 -16.91
N PRO A 174 7.13 3.68 -16.13
CA PRO A 174 6.67 5.04 -15.93
C PRO A 174 6.58 5.86 -17.21
N GLU A 175 7.43 5.57 -18.20
CA GLU A 175 7.52 6.32 -19.45
C GLU A 175 6.43 5.97 -20.45
N CYS A 176 5.82 4.79 -20.34
CA CYS A 176 4.78 4.34 -21.26
C CYS A 176 3.40 4.64 -20.69
N MET A 177 2.55 5.29 -21.50
CA MET A 177 1.15 5.59 -21.13
C MET A 177 0.30 4.32 -21.07
N GLU A 178 0.56 3.39 -22.00
CA GLU A 178 -0.15 2.11 -22.02
C GLU A 178 0.48 1.13 -21.03
N LYS A 179 -0.37 0.48 -20.25
CA LYS A 179 0.03 -0.63 -19.37
C LYS A 179 -0.60 -1.92 -19.89
N ILE A 180 0.06 -3.04 -19.66
CA ILE A 180 -0.43 -4.33 -20.13
C ILE A 180 -1.16 -5.03 -19.00
N GLY A 181 -2.49 -5.17 -19.17
CA GLY A 181 -3.31 -5.95 -18.25
C GLY A 181 -3.01 -7.45 -18.36
N VAL A 182 -2.89 -8.09 -17.20
CA VAL A 182 -2.58 -9.51 -17.08
C VAL A 182 -3.69 -10.17 -16.27
N PHE A 183 -4.48 -11.00 -16.93
CA PHE A 183 -5.57 -11.74 -16.31
C PHE A 183 -5.05 -13.00 -15.59
N TYR A 184 -5.94 -13.62 -14.82
CA TYR A 184 -5.66 -14.87 -14.13
C TYR A 184 -5.00 -15.90 -15.03
N GLY A 185 -3.92 -16.48 -14.55
CA GLY A 185 -3.13 -17.45 -15.30
C GLY A 185 -2.32 -16.85 -16.45
N GLY A 186 -1.95 -15.57 -16.37
CA GLY A 186 -0.97 -14.96 -17.27
C GLY A 186 -1.47 -14.60 -18.65
N ILE A 187 -2.79 -14.52 -18.87
CA ILE A 187 -3.35 -14.10 -20.15
C ILE A 187 -3.22 -12.58 -20.28
N THR A 188 -2.78 -12.13 -21.44
CA THR A 188 -2.85 -10.73 -21.86
C THR A 188 -3.73 -10.60 -23.12
N ALA A 189 -3.99 -9.38 -23.57
CA ALA A 189 -4.78 -9.16 -24.77
C ALA A 189 -4.18 -9.83 -26.03
N ASN A 190 -2.87 -10.06 -26.05
CA ASN A 190 -2.15 -10.58 -27.22
C ASN A 190 -1.36 -11.88 -26.94
N PHE A 191 -1.49 -12.48 -25.74
CA PHE A 191 -0.74 -13.67 -25.37
C PHE A 191 -1.54 -14.58 -24.45
N ASP A 192 -1.63 -15.87 -24.80
CA ASP A 192 -2.14 -16.94 -23.93
C ASP A 192 -1.09 -18.08 -23.89
N PRO A 193 -0.50 -18.39 -22.72
CA PRO A 193 0.47 -19.46 -22.60
C PRO A 193 -0.09 -20.85 -22.96
N ALA A 194 -1.41 -21.03 -22.91
CA ALA A 194 -2.08 -22.26 -23.32
C ALA A 194 -1.96 -22.54 -24.82
N ALA A 195 -1.55 -21.57 -25.63
CA ALA A 195 -1.22 -21.79 -27.04
C ALA A 195 0.06 -22.62 -27.22
N TYR A 196 0.94 -22.63 -26.21
CA TYR A 196 2.21 -23.37 -26.23
C TYR A 196 2.16 -24.64 -25.38
N VAL A 197 1.35 -24.65 -24.33
CA VAL A 197 1.12 -25.79 -23.41
C VAL A 197 -0.39 -25.91 -23.19
N PRO A 198 -1.10 -26.75 -23.96
CA PRO A 198 -2.56 -26.87 -23.90
C PRO A 198 -3.10 -27.27 -22.52
N GLU A 199 -2.30 -28.02 -21.73
CA GLU A 199 -2.62 -28.44 -20.36
C GLU A 199 -2.87 -27.25 -19.41
N ILE A 200 -2.23 -26.11 -19.66
CA ILE A 200 -2.41 -24.87 -18.88
C ILE A 200 -3.89 -24.49 -18.80
N ARG A 201 -4.67 -24.68 -19.86
CA ARG A 201 -6.10 -24.36 -19.86
C ARG A 201 -6.85 -25.12 -18.78
N LYS A 202 -6.63 -26.44 -18.67
CA LYS A 202 -7.26 -27.28 -17.64
C LYS A 202 -6.85 -26.88 -16.23
N ILE A 203 -5.55 -26.55 -16.05
CA ILE A 203 -5.01 -26.14 -14.73
C ILE A 203 -5.62 -24.81 -14.32
N ARG A 204 -5.70 -23.85 -15.25
CA ARG A 204 -6.34 -22.55 -15.05
C ARG A 204 -7.83 -22.69 -14.72
N ASP A 205 -8.57 -23.47 -15.50
CA ASP A 205 -10.01 -23.70 -15.28
C ASP A 205 -10.28 -24.37 -13.94
N ALA A 206 -9.38 -25.23 -13.48
CA ALA A 206 -9.42 -25.84 -12.16
C ALA A 206 -8.96 -24.90 -11.01
N GLY A 207 -8.51 -23.66 -11.31
CA GLY A 207 -8.05 -22.73 -10.28
C GLY A 207 -6.73 -23.10 -9.60
N ARG A 208 -5.88 -23.89 -10.25
CA ARG A 208 -4.63 -24.41 -9.66
C ARG A 208 -3.38 -23.64 -10.05
N VAL A 209 -3.50 -22.48 -10.67
CA VAL A 209 -2.35 -21.63 -11.00
C VAL A 209 -1.75 -21.05 -9.71
N LEU A 210 -0.42 -21.00 -9.66
CA LEU A 210 0.29 -20.29 -8.61
C LEU A 210 0.84 -18.99 -9.19
N ASP A 211 0.59 -17.88 -8.52
CA ASP A 211 1.01 -16.55 -8.96
C ASP A 211 2.14 -16.02 -8.08
N GLY A 212 3.07 -15.28 -8.65
CA GLY A 212 4.18 -14.71 -7.90
C GLY A 212 4.96 -13.65 -8.67
N LEU A 213 6.04 -13.23 -8.06
CA LEU A 213 6.97 -12.23 -8.60
C LEU A 213 8.38 -12.78 -8.60
N VAL A 214 9.15 -12.44 -9.62
CA VAL A 214 10.60 -12.68 -9.61
C VAL A 214 11.24 -11.78 -8.55
N GLY A 215 12.08 -12.35 -7.69
CA GLY A 215 12.68 -11.63 -6.56
C GLY A 215 11.70 -11.18 -5.50
N GLY A 216 10.45 -11.66 -5.51
CA GLY A 216 9.40 -11.35 -4.54
C GLY A 216 8.77 -9.96 -4.67
N TRP A 217 9.42 -9.02 -5.35
CA TRP A 217 8.98 -7.62 -5.44
C TRP A 217 9.09 -6.97 -6.82
N LEU A 218 9.87 -7.54 -7.74
CA LEU A 218 10.02 -6.98 -9.10
C LEU A 218 8.69 -7.06 -9.86
N PRO A 219 8.34 -6.08 -10.72
CA PRO A 219 7.16 -6.15 -11.56
C PRO A 219 7.36 -7.12 -12.73
N ALA A 220 7.92 -8.30 -12.44
CA ALA A 220 8.07 -9.44 -13.30
C ALA A 220 7.15 -10.54 -12.77
N LEU A 221 5.96 -10.64 -13.40
CA LEU A 221 4.93 -11.58 -12.99
C LEU A 221 5.32 -12.99 -13.37
N ARG A 222 5.05 -13.90 -12.47
CA ARG A 222 5.33 -15.32 -12.63
C ARG A 222 4.08 -16.15 -12.38
N PHE A 223 3.76 -17.04 -13.31
CA PHE A 223 2.66 -17.98 -13.22
C PHE A 223 3.19 -19.40 -13.34
N VAL A 224 2.88 -20.25 -12.38
CA VAL A 224 3.24 -21.67 -12.39
C VAL A 224 1.96 -22.49 -12.55
N TYR A 225 2.02 -23.48 -13.43
CA TYR A 225 0.91 -24.36 -13.78
C TYR A 225 1.26 -25.81 -13.39
N PRO A 226 1.00 -26.22 -12.11
CA PRO A 226 1.31 -27.55 -11.65
C PRO A 226 0.34 -28.56 -12.27
N GLU A 227 0.87 -29.61 -12.90
CA GLU A 227 0.09 -30.71 -13.47
C GLU A 227 0.05 -31.89 -12.53
N LYS A 228 1.20 -32.44 -12.20
CA LYS A 228 1.41 -33.48 -11.19
C LYS A 228 2.77 -33.28 -10.50
N PRO A 229 3.09 -33.97 -9.42
CA PRO A 229 4.38 -33.86 -8.76
C PRO A 229 5.54 -34.03 -9.72
N GLY A 230 6.41 -33.02 -9.80
CA GLY A 230 7.55 -32.93 -10.69
C GLY A 230 7.26 -32.48 -12.12
N ASP A 231 6.02 -32.36 -12.54
CA ASP A 231 5.62 -31.88 -13.87
C ASP A 231 4.83 -30.57 -13.76
N TRP A 232 5.34 -29.52 -14.39
CA TRP A 232 4.73 -28.20 -14.37
C TRP A 232 5.21 -27.33 -15.52
N SER A 233 4.49 -26.25 -15.79
CA SER A 233 4.90 -25.21 -16.73
C SER A 233 4.99 -23.87 -16.03
N GLU A 234 5.69 -22.92 -16.63
CA GLU A 234 5.90 -21.59 -16.08
C GLU A 234 5.79 -20.54 -17.17
N LEU A 235 5.15 -19.44 -16.85
CA LEU A 235 5.23 -18.18 -17.58
C LEU A 235 5.88 -17.14 -16.68
N VAL A 236 6.88 -16.43 -17.22
CA VAL A 236 7.38 -15.16 -16.67
C VAL A 236 7.13 -14.07 -17.69
N LEU A 237 6.54 -12.96 -17.26
CA LEU A 237 6.34 -11.79 -18.13
C LEU A 237 6.64 -10.50 -17.38
N TYR A 238 7.24 -9.55 -18.10
CA TYR A 238 7.56 -8.22 -17.55
C TYR A 238 7.74 -7.20 -18.68
N ALA A 239 7.61 -5.91 -18.32
CA ALA A 239 7.92 -4.80 -19.20
C ALA A 239 9.36 -4.31 -18.93
N PRO A 240 10.24 -4.28 -19.93
CA PRO A 240 11.58 -3.70 -19.77
C PRO A 240 11.50 -2.18 -19.56
N MET A 241 12.45 -1.62 -18.83
CA MET A 241 12.54 -0.18 -18.52
C MET A 241 13.07 0.59 -19.74
N ARG A 242 12.31 0.56 -20.82
CA ARG A 242 12.63 1.30 -22.04
C ARG A 242 11.36 1.74 -22.77
N VAL A 243 11.48 2.83 -23.52
CA VAL A 243 10.47 3.28 -24.48
C VAL A 243 10.92 2.85 -25.88
N GLU A 244 10.03 2.22 -26.61
CA GLU A 244 10.35 1.73 -27.97
C GLU A 244 10.30 2.86 -28.98
N ASN A 245 11.43 3.09 -29.66
CA ASN A 245 11.58 4.15 -30.67
C ASN A 245 11.09 5.54 -30.19
N GLY A 246 11.18 5.83 -28.90
CA GLY A 246 10.70 7.08 -28.31
C GLY A 246 9.17 7.25 -28.27
N ASN A 247 8.39 6.19 -28.53
CA ASN A 247 6.94 6.25 -28.55
C ASN A 247 6.36 5.80 -27.18
N PRO A 248 5.83 6.72 -26.34
CA PRO A 248 5.29 6.38 -25.03
C PRO A 248 3.96 5.61 -25.09
N ARG A 249 3.38 5.40 -26.26
CA ARG A 249 2.16 4.60 -26.45
C ARG A 249 2.44 3.14 -26.81
N VAL A 250 3.70 2.76 -26.95
CA VAL A 250 4.11 1.40 -27.26
C VAL A 250 4.84 0.81 -26.07
N GLN A 251 4.19 -0.15 -25.38
CA GLN A 251 4.78 -0.81 -24.23
C GLN A 251 5.49 -2.09 -24.68
N PRO A 252 6.83 -2.18 -24.60
CA PRO A 252 7.55 -3.43 -24.79
C PRO A 252 7.20 -4.43 -23.69
N VAL A 253 7.19 -5.71 -24.02
CA VAL A 253 6.93 -6.80 -23.07
C VAL A 253 7.70 -8.04 -23.42
N TRP A 254 8.21 -8.71 -22.40
CA TRP A 254 8.83 -10.03 -22.50
C TRP A 254 7.89 -11.11 -21.99
N TYR A 255 7.88 -12.25 -22.67
CA TYR A 255 7.27 -13.49 -22.23
C TYR A 255 8.30 -14.62 -22.30
N ARG A 256 8.36 -15.43 -21.26
CA ARG A 256 9.15 -16.66 -21.21
C ARG A 256 8.25 -17.80 -20.77
N VAL A 257 8.09 -18.82 -21.61
CA VAL A 257 7.34 -20.03 -21.30
C VAL A 257 8.29 -21.19 -21.22
N CYS A 258 8.15 -22.03 -20.21
CA CYS A 258 8.93 -23.28 -20.11
C CYS A 258 8.08 -24.46 -19.68
N ARG A 259 8.59 -25.66 -19.94
CA ARG A 259 8.04 -26.94 -19.53
C ARG A 259 9.07 -27.70 -18.70
N VAL A 260 8.62 -28.21 -17.54
CA VAL A 260 9.40 -29.06 -16.63
C VAL A 260 8.69 -30.41 -16.51
N GLU A 261 9.44 -31.51 -16.57
CA GLU A 261 8.96 -32.87 -16.37
C GLU A 261 9.95 -33.67 -15.55
N GLY A 262 9.47 -34.34 -14.51
CA GLY A 262 10.33 -35.04 -13.57
C GLY A 262 11.35 -34.12 -12.92
N ASN A 263 10.93 -32.88 -12.56
CA ASN A 263 11.82 -31.84 -12.02
C ASN A 263 13.00 -31.45 -12.94
N THR A 264 12.86 -31.65 -14.24
CA THR A 264 13.90 -31.35 -15.24
C THR A 264 13.32 -30.47 -16.33
N LEU A 265 14.00 -29.36 -16.66
CA LEU A 265 13.64 -28.49 -17.76
C LEU A 265 13.67 -29.25 -19.07
N LYS A 266 12.55 -29.30 -19.80
CA LYS A 266 12.45 -29.95 -21.13
C LYS A 266 12.69 -28.96 -22.25
N TRP A 267 12.06 -27.81 -22.16
CA TRP A 267 12.26 -26.72 -23.12
C TRP A 267 11.87 -25.37 -22.49
N VAL A 268 12.41 -24.31 -23.08
CA VAL A 268 12.10 -22.92 -22.78
C VAL A 268 12.01 -22.13 -24.08
N ARG A 269 11.05 -21.18 -24.12
CA ARG A 269 10.86 -20.24 -25.23
C ARG A 269 10.78 -18.82 -24.73
N TYR A 270 11.35 -17.90 -25.47
CA TYR A 270 11.40 -16.47 -25.17
C TYR A 270 10.76 -15.69 -26.31
N PHE A 271 9.90 -14.73 -25.95
CA PHE A 271 9.22 -13.89 -26.93
C PHE A 271 9.32 -12.44 -26.47
N ASP A 272 9.72 -11.55 -27.37
CA ASP A 272 9.52 -10.13 -27.23
C ASP A 272 8.26 -9.69 -28.01
N SER A 273 7.61 -8.63 -27.53
CA SER A 273 6.42 -8.09 -28.16
C SER A 273 6.27 -6.61 -27.81
N TYR A 274 5.32 -5.97 -28.49
CA TYR A 274 4.79 -4.65 -28.13
C TYR A 274 3.29 -4.76 -27.95
N HIS A 275 2.79 -4.24 -26.85
CA HIS A 275 1.35 -4.15 -26.73
C HIS A 275 0.80 -3.05 -27.67
N PRO A 276 -0.27 -3.27 -28.41
CA PRO A 276 -1.16 -4.47 -28.41
C PRO A 276 -0.84 -5.53 -29.48
N PHE A 277 0.33 -5.51 -30.10
CA PHE A 277 0.67 -6.42 -31.20
C PHE A 277 0.98 -7.84 -30.70
N PRO A 278 0.76 -8.86 -31.55
CA PRO A 278 1.13 -10.23 -31.23
C PRO A 278 2.64 -10.37 -30.93
N PRO A 279 3.03 -11.41 -30.14
CA PRO A 279 4.44 -11.71 -29.92
C PRO A 279 5.21 -11.83 -31.24
N ARG A 280 6.42 -11.31 -31.25
CA ARG A 280 7.34 -11.46 -32.35
C ARG A 280 7.93 -12.88 -32.39
N MET A 281 8.85 -13.11 -33.32
CA MET A 281 9.61 -14.35 -33.38
C MET A 281 10.38 -14.61 -32.09
N GLU A 282 10.72 -15.85 -31.81
CA GLU A 282 11.51 -16.25 -30.65
C GLU A 282 12.79 -15.42 -30.54
N ALA A 283 13.05 -14.94 -29.34
CA ALA A 283 14.18 -14.12 -29.01
C ALA A 283 15.28 -14.93 -28.31
N LYS A 284 16.47 -14.36 -28.20
CA LYS A 284 17.59 -14.98 -27.50
C LYS A 284 17.42 -14.89 -25.98
N PRO A 285 17.80 -15.95 -25.24
CA PRO A 285 17.75 -15.92 -23.76
C PRO A 285 18.51 -14.74 -23.16
N GLU A 286 19.69 -14.42 -23.71
CA GLU A 286 20.53 -13.34 -23.23
C GLU A 286 19.80 -12.00 -23.20
N SER A 287 19.01 -11.69 -24.22
CA SER A 287 18.26 -10.44 -24.30
C SER A 287 17.17 -10.36 -23.23
N PHE A 288 16.50 -11.48 -22.92
CA PHE A 288 15.52 -11.55 -21.85
C PHE A 288 16.17 -11.26 -20.47
N TYR A 289 17.29 -11.89 -20.15
CA TYR A 289 17.93 -11.71 -18.86
C TYR A 289 18.66 -10.36 -18.74
N ASP A 290 19.23 -9.82 -19.82
CA ASP A 290 19.82 -8.48 -19.85
C ASP A 290 18.76 -7.40 -19.55
N ASP A 291 17.59 -7.48 -20.20
CA ASP A 291 16.49 -6.57 -19.95
C ASP A 291 15.88 -6.75 -18.54
N LEU A 292 15.85 -7.97 -18.01
CA LEU A 292 15.41 -8.24 -16.62
C LEU A 292 16.35 -7.56 -15.59
N LEU A 293 17.66 -7.69 -15.79
CA LEU A 293 18.65 -7.01 -14.95
C LEU A 293 18.55 -5.48 -15.09
N ALA A 294 18.39 -4.98 -16.31
CA ALA A 294 18.22 -3.55 -16.55
C ALA A 294 16.94 -3.00 -15.88
N MET A 295 15.84 -3.74 -15.96
CA MET A 295 14.58 -3.42 -15.31
C MET A 295 14.75 -3.41 -13.78
N ARG A 296 15.37 -4.43 -13.18
CA ARG A 296 15.68 -4.48 -11.75
C ARG A 296 16.52 -3.27 -11.33
N ALA A 297 17.63 -3.01 -12.02
CA ALA A 297 18.50 -1.88 -11.72
C ALA A 297 17.78 -0.52 -11.87
N GLY A 298 16.86 -0.41 -12.82
CA GLY A 298 16.00 0.76 -12.99
C GLY A 298 15.11 1.01 -11.76
N TRP A 299 14.42 -0.02 -11.28
CA TRP A 299 13.57 0.10 -10.10
C TRP A 299 14.36 0.29 -8.81
N GLU A 300 15.52 -0.35 -8.67
CA GLU A 300 16.40 -0.09 -7.53
C GLU A 300 16.89 1.36 -7.48
N ARG A 301 17.25 1.94 -8.62
CA ARG A 301 17.59 3.37 -8.68
C ARG A 301 16.41 4.26 -8.34
N ALA A 302 15.21 3.94 -8.81
CA ALA A 302 13.99 4.70 -8.49
C ALA A 302 13.68 4.69 -6.99
N LEU A 303 13.96 3.59 -6.30
CA LEU A 303 13.76 3.43 -4.86
C LEU A 303 14.95 3.89 -4.00
N ALA A 304 16.13 4.13 -4.58
CA ALA A 304 17.40 4.30 -3.85
C ALA A 304 17.40 5.49 -2.87
N SER A 305 16.62 6.54 -3.17
CA SER A 305 16.49 7.70 -2.27
C SER A 305 15.54 7.45 -1.09
N GLY A 306 14.76 6.38 -1.16
CA GLY A 306 13.72 6.06 -0.19
C GLY A 306 14.23 5.39 1.10
N MET A 307 13.29 5.12 1.98
CA MET A 307 13.49 4.28 3.15
C MET A 307 13.65 2.82 2.71
N HIS A 308 14.54 2.12 3.39
CA HIS A 308 14.68 0.67 3.24
C HIS A 308 14.38 -0.01 4.58
N ILE A 309 13.68 -1.13 4.53
CA ILE A 309 13.39 -1.98 5.68
C ILE A 309 13.95 -3.38 5.43
N ASP A 310 14.56 -3.95 6.47
CA ASP A 310 14.96 -5.36 6.54
C ASP A 310 14.35 -5.91 7.83
N ILE A 311 13.30 -6.70 7.67
CA ILE A 311 12.44 -7.17 8.75
C ILE A 311 12.21 -8.68 8.64
N PRO A 312 11.93 -9.39 9.72
CA PRO A 312 11.70 -10.83 9.68
C PRO A 312 10.51 -11.28 8.82
N ASP A 313 9.60 -10.39 8.50
CA ASP A 313 8.50 -10.64 7.57
C ASP A 313 8.87 -10.16 6.15
N GLU A 314 9.57 -11.02 5.41
CA GLU A 314 9.98 -10.75 4.02
C GLU A 314 8.77 -10.51 3.10
N ARG A 315 7.64 -11.16 3.37
CA ARG A 315 6.40 -11.01 2.59
C ARG A 315 5.90 -9.57 2.68
N LEU A 316 5.79 -9.00 3.89
CA LEU A 316 5.37 -7.63 4.13
C LEU A 316 6.36 -6.62 3.53
N ALA A 317 7.67 -6.86 3.68
CA ALA A 317 8.70 -6.02 3.07
C ALA A 317 8.61 -5.99 1.54
N ASN A 318 8.40 -7.14 0.91
CA ASN A 318 8.25 -7.28 -0.53
C ASN A 318 6.94 -6.65 -1.03
N LEU A 319 5.82 -6.82 -0.32
CA LEU A 319 4.56 -6.18 -0.63
C LEU A 319 4.69 -4.65 -0.60
N ALA A 320 5.27 -4.10 0.46
CA ALA A 320 5.45 -2.66 0.57
C ALA A 320 6.34 -2.12 -0.55
N ARG A 321 7.47 -2.76 -0.82
CA ARG A 321 8.39 -2.38 -1.91
C ARG A 321 7.74 -2.48 -3.29
N HIS A 322 7.00 -3.56 -3.55
CA HIS A 322 6.29 -3.75 -4.82
C HIS A 322 5.18 -2.72 -5.02
N SER A 323 4.49 -2.33 -3.94
CA SER A 323 3.44 -1.31 -4.01
C SER A 323 3.99 0.05 -4.42
N LEU A 324 5.14 0.46 -3.90
CA LEU A 324 5.82 1.69 -4.34
C LEU A 324 6.21 1.64 -5.83
N VAL A 325 6.70 0.49 -6.30
CA VAL A 325 6.99 0.27 -7.73
C VAL A 325 5.72 0.39 -8.56
N ARG A 326 4.61 -0.20 -8.12
CA ARG A 326 3.32 -0.11 -8.84
C ARG A 326 2.80 1.30 -8.91
N GLU A 327 2.87 2.04 -7.83
CA GLU A 327 2.47 3.44 -7.79
C GLU A 327 3.27 4.27 -8.82
N MET A 328 4.60 4.19 -8.77
CA MET A 328 5.45 4.89 -9.73
C MET A 328 5.24 4.42 -11.17
N MET A 329 4.95 3.13 -11.39
CA MET A 329 4.65 2.60 -12.71
C MET A 329 3.33 3.14 -13.27
N THR A 330 2.34 3.38 -12.42
CA THR A 330 1.02 3.90 -12.81
C THR A 330 1.09 5.37 -13.23
N ARG A 331 1.96 6.16 -12.60
CA ARG A 331 2.09 7.59 -12.79
C ARG A 331 2.82 7.94 -14.08
N ILE A 332 2.29 8.92 -14.78
CA ILE A 332 2.91 9.49 -15.99
C ILE A 332 2.92 11.01 -15.84
N ASN A 333 4.08 11.63 -16.03
CA ASN A 333 4.23 13.10 -15.93
C ASN A 333 3.75 13.68 -14.60
N GLY A 334 3.80 12.90 -13.51
CA GLY A 334 3.40 13.36 -12.17
C GLY A 334 1.89 13.52 -11.99
N TYR A 335 1.05 13.01 -12.90
CA TYR A 335 -0.40 13.03 -12.70
C TYR A 335 -0.83 12.07 -11.59
N PRO A 336 -1.72 12.50 -10.69
CA PRO A 336 -2.33 11.61 -9.72
C PRO A 336 -3.33 10.71 -10.45
N LYS A 337 -2.97 9.44 -10.67
CA LYS A 337 -3.84 8.43 -11.26
C LYS A 337 -4.52 7.62 -10.16
N TYR A 338 -5.83 7.44 -10.28
CA TYR A 338 -6.57 6.59 -9.36
C TYR A 338 -6.42 5.11 -9.71
N GLY A 339 -6.33 4.78 -10.99
CA GLY A 339 -6.17 3.42 -11.50
C GLY A 339 -5.40 3.35 -12.82
N VAL A 340 -5.44 2.21 -13.49
CA VAL A 340 -4.60 1.90 -14.67
C VAL A 340 -5.40 1.79 -15.96
N PHE A 341 -6.63 1.28 -15.91
CA PHE A 341 -7.45 0.97 -17.08
C PHE A 341 -8.81 1.65 -16.97
N ASP A 342 -9.49 1.86 -18.07
CA ASP A 342 -10.81 2.53 -18.11
C ASP A 342 -11.82 1.95 -17.11
N ARG A 343 -11.83 0.62 -16.95
CA ARG A 343 -12.69 -0.07 -15.97
C ARG A 343 -12.14 -0.07 -14.54
N SER A 344 -10.94 0.45 -14.36
CA SER A 344 -10.23 0.57 -13.08
C SER A 344 -9.72 1.99 -12.92
N TYR A 345 -10.53 2.96 -13.31
CA TYR A 345 -10.26 4.38 -13.16
C TYR A 345 -8.99 4.89 -13.88
N GLY A 346 -8.58 4.25 -14.97
CA GLY A 346 -7.39 4.64 -15.76
C GLY A 346 -7.61 5.86 -16.65
N GLY A 347 -8.86 6.25 -16.90
CA GLY A 347 -9.21 7.45 -17.65
C GLY A 347 -8.88 8.74 -16.92
N SER A 348 -8.93 9.86 -17.63
CA SER A 348 -8.65 11.19 -17.04
C SER A 348 -9.75 11.71 -16.13
N GLU A 349 -10.90 11.08 -16.12
CA GLU A 349 -12.07 11.47 -15.30
C GLU A 349 -11.73 11.52 -13.80
N HIS A 350 -10.90 10.58 -13.34
CA HIS A 350 -10.53 10.45 -11.94
C HIS A 350 -9.19 11.10 -11.57
N ASP A 351 -8.54 11.79 -12.49
CA ASP A 351 -7.23 12.44 -12.22
C ASP A 351 -7.32 13.54 -11.16
N GLY A 352 -8.49 14.15 -11.00
CA GLY A 352 -8.76 15.17 -9.99
C GLY A 352 -9.27 14.64 -8.66
N PHE A 353 -9.43 13.32 -8.50
CA PHE A 353 -9.92 12.72 -7.26
C PHE A 353 -8.93 12.95 -6.11
N PRO A 354 -9.37 13.58 -5.00
CA PRO A 354 -8.44 14.00 -3.95
C PRO A 354 -7.63 12.88 -3.32
N ASP A 355 -8.21 11.69 -3.16
CA ASP A 355 -7.49 10.56 -2.54
C ASP A 355 -6.31 10.08 -3.34
N SER A 356 -6.41 10.07 -4.68
CA SER A 356 -5.29 9.70 -5.52
C SER A 356 -4.11 10.67 -5.38
N PHE A 357 -4.37 11.89 -4.91
CA PHE A 357 -3.33 12.85 -4.54
C PHE A 357 -2.91 12.68 -3.07
N THR A 358 -3.86 12.73 -2.14
CA THR A 358 -3.53 12.84 -0.70
C THR A 358 -2.92 11.55 -0.14
N VAL A 359 -3.45 10.38 -0.52
CA VAL A 359 -2.93 9.08 -0.03
C VAL A 359 -1.60 8.76 -0.68
N ASP A 360 -1.52 8.87 -2.00
CA ASP A 360 -0.34 8.46 -2.74
C ASP A 360 0.84 9.38 -2.47
N THR A 361 0.60 10.72 -2.40
CA THR A 361 1.66 11.67 -2.02
C THR A 361 2.14 11.43 -0.59
N SER A 362 1.21 11.18 0.35
CA SER A 362 1.58 10.85 1.74
C SER A 362 2.43 9.58 1.82
N ALA A 363 2.10 8.55 1.04
CA ALA A 363 2.88 7.32 1.00
C ALA A 363 4.28 7.55 0.41
N MET A 364 4.40 8.31 -0.69
CA MET A 364 5.70 8.66 -1.26
C MET A 364 6.56 9.45 -0.27
N LEU A 365 5.97 10.42 0.45
CA LEU A 365 6.65 11.17 1.51
C LEU A 365 7.07 10.24 2.65
N ALA A 366 6.15 9.41 3.13
CA ALA A 366 6.40 8.48 4.23
C ALA A 366 7.56 7.50 3.93
N TRP A 367 7.74 7.13 2.67
CA TRP A 367 8.86 6.30 2.22
C TRP A 367 10.07 7.10 1.72
N GLY A 368 10.03 8.43 1.76
CA GLY A 368 11.15 9.30 1.39
C GLY A 368 11.43 9.39 -0.11
N LEU A 369 10.45 9.06 -0.94
CA LEU A 369 10.47 9.21 -2.39
C LEU A 369 10.00 10.62 -2.75
N PHE A 370 10.86 11.61 -2.47
CA PHE A 370 10.49 13.03 -2.49
C PHE A 370 10.28 13.59 -3.90
N ASP A 371 10.98 13.06 -4.91
CA ASP A 371 10.83 13.53 -6.29
C ASP A 371 9.45 13.20 -6.88
N PRO A 372 8.93 11.96 -6.79
CA PRO A 372 7.54 11.66 -7.15
C PRO A 372 6.54 12.49 -6.35
N ALA A 373 6.70 12.59 -5.02
CA ALA A 373 5.81 13.39 -4.17
C ALA A 373 5.76 14.86 -4.59
N ARG A 374 6.92 15.43 -4.93
CA ARG A 374 7.03 16.82 -5.46
C ARG A 374 6.22 17.00 -6.74
N GLN A 375 6.35 16.05 -7.66
CA GLN A 375 5.63 16.11 -8.94
C GLN A 375 4.11 16.01 -8.74
N TYR A 376 3.66 15.11 -7.86
CA TYR A 376 2.24 14.94 -7.55
C TYR A 376 1.66 16.21 -6.93
N LEU A 377 2.34 16.78 -5.94
CA LEU A 377 1.93 18.02 -5.28
C LEU A 377 1.83 19.18 -6.29
N ASP A 378 2.86 19.36 -7.09
CA ASP A 378 2.91 20.43 -8.10
C ASP A 378 1.80 20.29 -9.13
N ASN A 379 1.64 19.11 -9.70
CA ASN A 379 0.59 18.84 -10.69
C ASN A 379 -0.81 19.04 -10.12
N TYR A 380 -1.08 18.50 -8.93
CA TYR A 380 -2.41 18.58 -8.35
C TYR A 380 -2.85 20.02 -8.07
N PHE A 381 -2.02 20.79 -7.34
CA PHE A 381 -2.33 22.17 -7.02
C PHE A 381 -2.37 23.07 -8.27
N SER A 382 -1.55 22.79 -9.28
CA SER A 382 -1.51 23.59 -10.49
C SER A 382 -2.69 23.33 -11.44
N LYS A 383 -3.24 22.10 -11.44
CA LYS A 383 -4.24 21.68 -12.44
C LYS A 383 -5.64 21.49 -11.87
N PHE A 384 -5.76 21.03 -10.63
CA PHE A 384 -7.05 20.66 -10.05
C PHE A 384 -7.55 21.63 -8.98
N VAL A 385 -6.70 22.48 -8.42
CA VAL A 385 -7.14 23.51 -7.46
C VAL A 385 -7.42 24.81 -8.21
N ARG A 386 -8.66 25.32 -8.13
CA ARG A 386 -9.10 26.57 -8.76
C ARG A 386 -8.67 27.79 -7.97
N ASP A 387 -8.85 28.99 -8.55
CA ASP A 387 -8.52 30.26 -7.92
C ASP A 387 -9.38 30.55 -6.68
N ASP A 388 -10.58 30.01 -6.60
CA ASP A 388 -11.47 30.10 -5.44
C ASP A 388 -11.20 29.05 -4.34
N GLY A 389 -10.22 28.18 -4.55
CA GLY A 389 -9.85 27.10 -3.64
C GLY A 389 -10.63 25.79 -3.83
N SER A 390 -11.64 25.79 -4.69
CA SER A 390 -12.38 24.57 -5.00
C SER A 390 -11.56 23.60 -5.87
N ILE A 391 -11.90 22.31 -5.81
CA ILE A 391 -11.24 21.27 -6.61
C ILE A 391 -11.99 21.10 -7.93
N LEU A 392 -11.25 20.98 -9.03
CA LEU A 392 -11.77 20.60 -10.34
C LEU A 392 -12.02 19.10 -10.39
N TYR A 393 -13.05 18.68 -9.69
CA TYR A 393 -13.55 17.32 -9.67
C TYR A 393 -15.08 17.35 -9.46
N ARG A 394 -15.71 16.22 -9.19
CA ARG A 394 -17.19 16.05 -9.15
C ARG A 394 -17.95 17.03 -8.25
N GLY A 395 -17.36 17.41 -7.10
CA GLY A 395 -18.02 18.32 -6.17
C GLY A 395 -17.17 18.64 -4.94
N PRO A 396 -17.74 19.39 -3.97
CA PRO A 396 -17.00 19.91 -2.84
C PRO A 396 -16.78 18.85 -1.75
N GLU A 397 -15.80 17.98 -1.94
CA GLU A 397 -15.35 17.02 -0.94
C GLU A 397 -14.54 17.74 0.15
N THR A 398 -15.27 18.39 1.05
CA THR A 398 -14.73 19.36 2.00
C THR A 398 -13.78 18.75 3.02
N GLY A 399 -13.98 17.47 3.39
CA GLY A 399 -13.06 16.75 4.28
C GLY A 399 -11.63 16.69 3.73
N GLN A 400 -11.47 16.46 2.45
CA GLN A 400 -10.16 16.37 1.79
C GLN A 400 -9.41 17.70 1.69
N TYR A 401 -10.10 18.83 1.74
CA TYR A 401 -9.45 20.15 1.62
C TYR A 401 -8.47 20.41 2.76
N GLY A 402 -8.84 20.05 4.00
CA GLY A 402 -7.93 20.13 5.15
C GLY A 402 -6.73 19.23 4.98
N ARG A 403 -6.95 18.00 4.53
CA ARG A 403 -5.89 17.02 4.28
C ARG A 403 -4.90 17.46 3.20
N MET A 404 -5.35 18.12 2.15
CA MET A 404 -4.46 18.69 1.13
C MET A 404 -3.45 19.67 1.73
N LEU A 405 -3.88 20.48 2.71
CA LEU A 405 -3.00 21.41 3.43
C LEU A 405 -1.99 20.64 4.31
N THR A 406 -2.44 19.57 4.97
CA THR A 406 -1.57 18.67 5.76
C THR A 406 -0.49 18.04 4.89
N VAL A 407 -0.85 17.52 3.70
CA VAL A 407 0.12 16.91 2.76
C VAL A 407 1.15 17.92 2.27
N ALA A 408 0.71 19.16 1.97
CA ALA A 408 1.62 20.23 1.59
C ALA A 408 2.59 20.61 2.73
N ALA A 409 2.09 20.64 3.96
CA ALA A 409 2.90 20.90 5.15
C ALA A 409 3.90 19.76 5.40
N GLN A 410 3.46 18.51 5.29
CA GLN A 410 4.32 17.33 5.41
C GLN A 410 5.46 17.38 4.37
N TYR A 411 5.15 17.67 3.12
CA TYR A 411 6.16 17.81 2.07
C TYR A 411 7.25 18.83 2.47
N ALA A 412 6.83 20.01 2.97
CA ALA A 412 7.79 21.04 3.40
C ALA A 412 8.62 20.63 4.62
N ASN A 413 8.02 19.87 5.53
CA ASN A 413 8.68 19.37 6.73
C ASN A 413 9.75 18.32 6.36
N ASP A 414 9.40 17.36 5.52
CA ASP A 414 10.23 16.21 5.20
C ASP A 414 11.35 16.56 4.20
N THR A 415 11.09 17.50 3.29
CA THR A 415 12.03 17.86 2.22
C THR A 415 12.83 19.15 2.47
N GLY A 416 12.27 20.08 3.24
CA GLY A 416 12.79 21.43 3.38
C GLY A 416 12.62 22.31 2.13
N ASP A 417 11.94 21.86 1.08
CA ASP A 417 11.70 22.61 -0.17
C ASP A 417 10.67 23.72 0.03
N GLN A 418 11.16 24.88 0.40
CA GLN A 418 10.33 26.07 0.57
C GLN A 418 9.91 26.71 -0.75
N GLN A 419 10.65 26.46 -1.84
CA GLN A 419 10.42 27.14 -3.12
C GLN A 419 9.12 26.67 -3.76
N LEU A 420 8.87 25.36 -3.75
CA LEU A 420 7.63 24.81 -4.27
C LEU A 420 6.42 25.37 -3.51
N LEU A 421 6.46 25.37 -2.17
CA LEU A 421 5.34 25.88 -1.38
C LEU A 421 5.08 27.37 -1.63
N LEU A 422 6.12 28.20 -1.72
CA LEU A 422 5.95 29.62 -2.04
C LEU A 422 5.34 29.82 -3.42
N ARG A 423 5.69 28.99 -4.39
CA ARG A 423 5.07 29.02 -5.72
C ARG A 423 3.61 28.61 -5.69
N LEU A 424 3.27 27.58 -4.89
CA LEU A 424 1.89 27.07 -4.73
C LEU A 424 1.06 27.91 -3.74
N ARG A 425 1.65 28.86 -3.03
CA ARG A 425 0.98 29.69 -2.01
C ARG A 425 -0.37 30.25 -2.47
N PRO A 426 -0.53 30.83 -3.68
CA PRO A 426 -1.83 31.35 -4.09
C PRO A 426 -2.95 30.31 -4.03
N ARG A 427 -2.67 29.07 -4.43
CA ARG A 427 -3.62 27.94 -4.39
C ARG A 427 -3.87 27.45 -2.97
N LEU A 428 -2.80 27.31 -2.17
CA LEU A 428 -2.90 26.93 -0.75
C LEU A 428 -3.71 27.95 0.05
N ASP A 429 -3.45 29.25 -0.18
CA ASP A 429 -4.21 30.33 0.46
C ASP A 429 -5.68 30.35 0.00
N ALA A 430 -5.97 29.98 -1.25
CA ALA A 430 -7.33 29.89 -1.76
C ALA A 430 -8.13 28.77 -1.07
N VAL A 431 -7.56 27.56 -0.98
CA VAL A 431 -8.16 26.43 -0.23
C VAL A 431 -8.39 26.82 1.23
N THR A 432 -7.41 27.44 1.86
CA THR A 432 -7.50 27.88 3.26
C THR A 432 -8.60 28.91 3.48
N LYS A 433 -8.71 29.91 2.60
CA LYS A 433 -9.76 30.95 2.66
C LYS A 433 -11.15 30.37 2.44
N LEU A 434 -11.29 29.40 1.53
CA LEU A 434 -12.54 28.68 1.32
C LEU A 434 -13.00 27.97 2.59
N LEU A 435 -12.11 27.21 3.24
CA LEU A 435 -12.42 26.53 4.51
C LEU A 435 -12.78 27.52 5.62
N LEU A 436 -12.05 28.64 5.74
CA LEU A 436 -12.36 29.70 6.70
C LEU A 436 -13.72 30.36 6.43
N SER A 437 -14.09 30.54 5.16
CA SER A 437 -15.40 31.06 4.77
C SER A 437 -16.53 30.11 5.18
N LEU A 438 -16.39 28.82 4.86
CA LEU A 438 -17.37 27.79 5.24
C LEU A 438 -17.52 27.70 6.77
N ARG A 439 -16.43 27.78 7.51
CA ARG A 439 -16.47 27.86 8.98
C ARG A 439 -17.17 29.13 9.46
N GLY A 440 -16.94 30.26 8.81
CA GLY A 440 -17.62 31.52 9.10
C GLY A 440 -19.14 31.40 8.98
N GLU A 441 -19.62 30.67 7.96
CA GLU A 441 -21.07 30.39 7.82
C GLU A 441 -21.57 29.49 8.96
N ALA A 442 -20.82 28.45 9.31
CA ALA A 442 -21.20 27.55 10.41
C ALA A 442 -21.27 28.26 11.79
N ARG A 443 -20.49 29.32 11.98
CA ARG A 443 -20.53 30.15 13.21
C ARG A 443 -21.67 31.17 13.26
N LYS A 444 -22.46 31.27 12.21
CA LYS A 444 -23.72 32.05 12.26
C LYS A 444 -24.86 31.25 12.90
N LEU A 445 -24.70 29.96 13.08
CA LEU A 445 -25.64 29.15 13.84
C LEU A 445 -25.66 29.55 15.32
N PRO A 446 -26.73 29.28 16.05
CA PRO A 446 -26.78 29.47 17.51
C PRO A 446 -25.63 28.71 18.20
N PRO A 447 -24.97 29.29 19.23
CA PRO A 447 -23.83 28.63 19.89
C PRO A 447 -24.14 27.29 20.57
N ASP A 448 -25.41 27.03 20.89
CA ASP A 448 -25.93 25.77 21.44
C ASP A 448 -26.26 24.74 20.35
N SER A 449 -26.26 25.12 19.09
CA SER A 449 -26.45 24.19 17.98
C SER A 449 -25.38 23.10 17.98
N PRO A 450 -25.75 21.84 17.83
CA PRO A 450 -24.75 20.75 17.67
C PRO A 450 -23.77 20.99 16.51
N ALA A 451 -24.22 21.68 15.46
CA ALA A 451 -23.41 21.97 14.26
C ALA A 451 -22.66 23.32 14.33
N TYR A 452 -22.74 24.06 15.46
CA TYR A 452 -22.04 25.34 15.60
C TYR A 452 -20.54 25.21 15.36
N GLY A 453 -20.04 25.99 14.41
CA GLY A 453 -18.62 26.04 14.04
C GLY A 453 -18.12 24.83 13.22
N ILE A 454 -18.95 23.84 12.94
CA ILE A 454 -18.58 22.64 12.14
C ILE A 454 -18.78 22.92 10.67
N ILE A 455 -17.74 22.77 9.87
CA ILE A 455 -17.74 23.01 8.44
C ILE A 455 -18.69 22.00 7.76
N ALA A 456 -19.74 22.52 7.12
CA ALA A 456 -20.63 21.70 6.31
C ALA A 456 -20.04 21.47 4.91
N GLY A 457 -20.29 20.28 4.36
CA GLY A 457 -19.83 19.91 3.03
C GLY A 457 -19.99 18.43 2.81
N TRP A 458 -19.62 17.94 1.65
CA TRP A 458 -19.57 16.50 1.38
C TRP A 458 -18.33 15.89 2.04
N CYS A 459 -18.49 14.70 2.62
CA CYS A 459 -17.31 13.91 3.03
C CYS A 459 -16.77 13.06 1.88
N GLU A 460 -17.50 12.95 0.77
CA GLU A 460 -17.08 12.20 -0.41
C GLU A 460 -17.67 12.81 -1.69
N ALA A 461 -16.84 12.95 -2.72
CA ALA A 461 -17.25 13.57 -3.99
C ALA A 461 -18.32 12.77 -4.74
N ASP A 462 -18.42 11.47 -4.53
CA ASP A 462 -19.43 10.60 -5.13
C ASP A 462 -20.85 10.87 -4.64
N ALA A 463 -21.03 11.74 -3.65
CA ALA A 463 -22.33 12.28 -3.29
C ALA A 463 -23.06 12.95 -4.48
N CYS A 464 -22.32 13.43 -5.49
CA CYS A 464 -22.87 13.95 -6.74
C CYS A 464 -23.66 12.92 -7.56
N LEU A 465 -23.42 11.62 -7.34
CA LEU A 465 -24.10 10.54 -8.05
C LEU A 465 -25.41 10.12 -7.40
N ASP A 466 -25.68 10.61 -6.18
CA ASP A 466 -26.90 10.31 -5.46
C ASP A 466 -28.09 11.10 -6.05
N PRO A 467 -29.33 10.62 -5.87
CA PRO A 467 -30.53 11.28 -6.43
C PRO A 467 -30.75 12.71 -5.90
N ASP A 468 -30.26 13.01 -4.70
CA ASP A 468 -30.37 14.31 -4.04
C ASP A 468 -29.01 14.75 -3.44
N PRO A 469 -28.05 15.18 -4.27
CA PRO A 469 -26.71 15.54 -3.79
C PRO A 469 -26.68 16.61 -2.70
N PRO A 470 -27.56 17.67 -2.70
CA PRO A 470 -27.59 18.66 -1.64
C PRO A 470 -27.85 18.08 -0.25
N ARG A 471 -28.53 16.94 -0.15
CA ARG A 471 -28.80 16.24 1.11
C ARG A 471 -27.52 15.85 1.88
N TYR A 472 -26.42 15.63 1.16
CA TYR A 472 -25.12 15.25 1.73
C TYR A 472 -24.25 16.42 2.14
N MET A 473 -24.71 17.67 1.99
CA MET A 473 -24.04 18.87 2.50
C MET A 473 -24.24 18.99 4.02
N GLN A 474 -23.59 18.11 4.78
CA GLN A 474 -23.78 17.95 6.20
C GLN A 474 -22.55 18.42 7.01
N PRO A 475 -22.72 18.74 8.32
CA PRO A 475 -21.64 19.05 9.21
C PRO A 475 -20.93 17.76 9.69
N TYR A 476 -20.24 17.08 8.76
CA TYR A 476 -19.41 15.93 9.09
C TYR A 476 -18.23 16.37 9.95
N PHE A 477 -17.96 15.65 11.03
CA PHE A 477 -16.82 15.96 11.90
C PHE A 477 -15.47 15.87 11.17
N SER A 478 -15.35 14.99 10.17
CA SER A 478 -14.17 14.89 9.32
C SER A 478 -13.79 16.22 8.68
N ASN A 479 -14.78 17.02 8.20
CA ASN A 479 -14.51 18.31 7.59
C ASN A 479 -13.81 19.27 8.57
N GLY A 480 -14.22 19.23 9.84
CA GLY A 480 -13.65 20.07 10.90
C GLY A 480 -12.31 19.55 11.40
N THR A 481 -12.17 18.24 11.61
CA THR A 481 -10.94 17.64 12.15
C THR A 481 -9.79 17.73 11.17
N GLU A 482 -10.01 17.45 9.89
CA GLU A 482 -8.99 17.59 8.86
C GLU A 482 -8.61 19.06 8.60
N ALA A 483 -9.59 19.97 8.59
CA ALA A 483 -9.29 21.41 8.45
C ALA A 483 -8.46 21.93 9.63
N ALA A 484 -8.76 21.52 10.87
CA ALA A 484 -7.99 21.92 12.05
C ALA A 484 -6.53 21.45 11.95
N ARG A 485 -6.29 20.20 11.55
CA ARG A 485 -4.95 19.68 11.32
C ARG A 485 -4.24 20.44 10.20
N GLY A 486 -4.90 20.62 9.06
CA GLY A 486 -4.32 21.34 7.92
C GLY A 486 -3.92 22.78 8.28
N PHE A 487 -4.73 23.49 9.05
CA PHE A 487 -4.43 24.85 9.51
C PHE A 487 -3.25 24.88 10.50
N GLU A 488 -3.17 23.95 11.45
CA GLU A 488 -2.07 23.89 12.41
C GLU A 488 -0.75 23.58 11.70
N GLU A 489 -0.70 22.51 10.88
CA GLU A 489 0.53 22.07 10.23
C GLU A 489 1.01 23.08 9.17
N LEU A 490 0.12 23.56 8.29
CA LEU A 490 0.49 24.55 7.28
C LEU A 490 0.82 25.90 7.92
N GLY A 491 0.11 26.29 8.99
CA GLY A 491 0.40 27.48 9.75
C GLY A 491 1.81 27.47 10.34
N ALA A 492 2.22 26.36 10.95
CA ALA A 492 3.57 26.18 11.48
C ALA A 492 4.65 26.26 10.36
N VAL A 493 4.36 25.69 9.20
CA VAL A 493 5.24 25.81 8.03
C VAL A 493 5.37 27.25 7.56
N TRP A 494 4.27 28.01 7.47
CA TRP A 494 4.30 29.41 7.08
C TRP A 494 5.06 30.29 8.08
N GLU A 495 4.87 30.09 9.39
CA GLU A 495 5.65 30.80 10.41
C GLU A 495 7.16 30.55 10.21
N ARG A 496 7.58 29.29 10.03
CA ARG A 496 8.98 28.92 9.85
C ARG A 496 9.58 29.48 8.55
N ILE A 497 8.87 29.37 7.43
CA ILE A 497 9.32 29.94 6.14
C ILE A 497 9.38 31.47 6.22
N GLY A 498 8.35 32.09 6.78
CA GLY A 498 8.26 33.55 6.95
C GLY A 498 9.40 34.08 7.79
N ALA A 499 9.71 33.45 8.92
CA ALA A 499 10.84 33.86 9.76
C ALA A 499 12.18 33.69 9.05
N LYS A 500 12.41 32.56 8.37
CA LYS A 500 13.65 32.28 7.64
C LYS A 500 13.86 33.22 6.45
N ARG A 501 12.79 33.60 5.76
CA ARG A 501 12.81 34.45 4.55
C ARG A 501 12.59 35.93 4.86
N ARG A 502 12.35 36.31 6.12
CA ARG A 502 12.01 37.67 6.57
C ARG A 502 10.75 38.22 5.89
N LEU A 503 9.69 37.43 5.85
CA LEU A 503 8.38 37.72 5.31
C LEU A 503 7.36 37.82 6.49
N PRO A 504 7.22 38.98 7.15
CA PRO A 504 6.39 39.14 8.34
C PRO A 504 4.92 38.82 8.08
N GLU A 505 4.39 39.17 6.89
CA GLU A 505 3.02 38.87 6.49
C GLU A 505 2.75 37.35 6.46
N LEU A 506 3.76 36.56 6.14
CA LEU A 506 3.64 35.10 6.13
C LEU A 506 3.69 34.50 7.54
N VAL A 507 4.49 35.09 8.42
CA VAL A 507 4.52 34.76 9.85
C VAL A 507 3.15 35.03 10.49
N ASP A 508 2.58 36.20 10.22
CA ASP A 508 1.28 36.62 10.78
C ASP A 508 0.14 35.72 10.22
N TRP A 509 0.21 35.35 8.94
CA TRP A 509 -0.72 34.39 8.34
C TRP A 509 -0.63 33.03 8.99
N GLY A 510 0.57 32.51 9.18
CA GLY A 510 0.82 31.24 9.87
C GLY A 510 0.24 31.23 11.29
N ARG A 511 0.51 32.28 12.09
CA ARG A 511 -0.06 32.43 13.44
C ARG A 511 -1.57 32.45 13.45
N ARG A 512 -2.17 33.18 12.50
CA ARG A 512 -3.63 33.22 12.35
C ARG A 512 -4.20 31.84 12.07
N LEU A 513 -3.60 31.07 11.17
CA LEU A 513 -4.05 29.71 10.86
C LEU A 513 -3.99 28.81 12.09
N ARG A 514 -2.91 28.87 12.85
CA ARG A 514 -2.79 28.09 14.10
C ARG A 514 -3.80 28.53 15.18
N GLN A 515 -4.14 29.79 15.26
CA GLN A 515 -5.22 30.27 16.13
C GLN A 515 -6.57 29.71 15.70
N GLU A 516 -6.85 29.72 14.38
CA GLU A 516 -8.08 29.18 13.81
C GLU A 516 -8.16 27.64 13.98
N ALA A 517 -7.02 26.93 13.84
CA ALA A 517 -6.92 25.49 14.10
C ALA A 517 -7.38 25.15 15.54
N ARG A 518 -6.81 25.84 16.52
CA ARG A 518 -7.17 25.64 17.94
C ARG A 518 -8.64 25.97 18.21
N ALA A 519 -9.13 27.09 17.68
CA ALA A 519 -10.52 27.51 17.84
C ALA A 519 -11.48 26.54 17.16
N LEU A 520 -11.13 25.99 15.97
CA LEU A 520 -11.92 24.99 15.29
C LEU A 520 -11.94 23.67 16.08
N ASN A 521 -10.79 23.24 16.60
CA ASN A 521 -10.72 22.01 17.40
C ASN A 521 -11.57 22.13 18.68
N ILE A 522 -11.61 23.29 19.33
CA ILE A 522 -12.51 23.54 20.47
C ILE A 522 -13.97 23.38 20.04
N ASP A 523 -14.36 24.00 18.91
CA ASP A 523 -15.74 23.89 18.40
C ASP A 523 -16.08 22.43 18.06
N VAL A 524 -15.15 21.69 17.44
CA VAL A 524 -15.31 20.27 17.11
C VAL A 524 -15.51 19.42 18.37
N GLN A 525 -14.66 19.58 19.37
CA GLN A 525 -14.78 18.82 20.63
C GLN A 525 -16.09 19.13 21.36
N ALA A 526 -16.52 20.39 21.39
CA ALA A 526 -17.79 20.78 21.97
C ALA A 526 -18.99 20.21 21.19
N ALA A 527 -18.91 20.17 19.87
CA ALA A 527 -19.96 19.61 19.01
C ALA A 527 -20.04 18.08 19.15
N ILE A 528 -18.88 17.39 19.21
CA ILE A 528 -18.80 15.95 19.50
C ILE A 528 -19.51 15.66 20.83
N ALA A 529 -19.17 16.39 21.90
CA ALA A 529 -19.76 16.18 23.22
C ALA A 529 -21.30 16.33 23.22
N ARG A 530 -21.85 17.28 22.42
CA ARG A 530 -23.31 17.46 22.27
C ARG A 530 -23.97 16.39 21.39
N SER A 531 -23.20 15.69 20.55
CA SER A 531 -23.72 14.75 19.57
C SER A 531 -23.54 13.28 19.97
N LEU A 532 -22.88 13.00 21.11
CA LEU A 532 -22.67 11.62 21.58
C LEU A 532 -24.00 10.91 21.84
N LEU A 533 -24.16 9.72 21.31
CA LEU A 533 -25.30 8.84 21.58
C LEU A 533 -24.93 7.85 22.70
N THR A 534 -25.23 8.25 23.93
CA THR A 534 -24.85 7.49 25.14
C THR A 534 -25.87 6.40 25.52
N ASN A 535 -26.99 6.37 24.85
CA ASN A 535 -28.06 5.38 25.03
C ASN A 535 -27.86 4.11 24.18
N THR A 536 -26.74 4.01 23.48
CA THR A 536 -26.34 2.83 22.68
C THR A 536 -25.31 1.98 23.41
N GLN A 537 -25.10 0.73 22.98
CA GLN A 537 -24.12 -0.19 23.54
C GLN A 537 -23.26 -0.79 22.42
N PRO A 538 -21.96 -0.45 22.33
CA PRO A 538 -21.27 0.60 23.09
C PRO A 538 -21.79 2.01 22.76
N PRO A 539 -21.35 3.08 23.49
CA PRO A 539 -21.69 4.45 23.14
C PRO A 539 -21.22 4.79 21.72
N CYS A 540 -22.04 5.54 20.96
CA CYS A 540 -21.74 5.91 19.58
C CYS A 540 -21.28 7.37 19.48
N LEU A 541 -20.11 7.58 18.90
CA LEU A 541 -19.70 8.86 18.36
C LEU A 541 -20.14 8.90 16.90
N PRO A 542 -21.15 9.70 16.50
CA PRO A 542 -21.59 9.75 15.12
C PRO A 542 -20.61 10.50 14.23
N ALA A 543 -20.71 10.33 12.92
CA ALA A 543 -19.89 11.05 11.95
C ALA A 543 -20.40 12.47 11.65
N ILE A 544 -21.68 12.74 11.93
CA ILE A 544 -22.39 14.01 11.63
C ILE A 544 -22.85 14.65 12.92
N ALA A 545 -22.62 15.95 13.06
CA ALA A 545 -23.06 16.70 14.22
C ALA A 545 -24.59 16.77 14.31
N GLY A 546 -25.13 16.49 15.52
CA GLY A 546 -26.54 16.64 15.84
C GLY A 546 -27.46 15.53 15.37
N VAL A 547 -26.97 14.43 14.82
CA VAL A 547 -27.81 13.26 14.57
C VAL A 547 -28.27 12.63 15.90
N THR A 548 -29.46 12.08 15.90
CA THR A 548 -30.09 11.50 17.11
C THR A 548 -30.18 9.99 17.06
N GLU A 549 -29.75 9.40 15.97
CA GLU A 549 -29.82 7.97 15.69
C GLU A 549 -28.51 7.47 15.06
N PRO A 550 -28.02 6.29 15.44
CA PRO A 550 -26.80 5.72 14.87
C PRO A 550 -26.92 5.41 13.38
N PHE A 551 -25.79 5.44 12.65
CA PHE A 551 -25.73 5.28 11.20
C PHE A 551 -26.37 3.96 10.71
N HIS A 552 -26.14 2.84 11.39
CA HIS A 552 -26.67 1.54 10.96
C HIS A 552 -28.20 1.48 11.04
N ILE A 553 -28.83 2.16 12.00
CA ILE A 553 -30.28 2.26 12.12
C ILE A 553 -30.83 3.25 11.08
N ALA A 554 -30.23 4.43 10.98
CA ALA A 554 -30.66 5.47 10.05
C ALA A 554 -30.62 4.98 8.59
N VAL A 555 -29.51 4.36 8.18
CA VAL A 555 -29.32 3.84 6.82
C VAL A 555 -30.18 2.60 6.53
N ALA A 556 -30.43 1.76 7.54
CA ALA A 556 -31.38 0.63 7.37
C ALA A 556 -32.80 1.12 7.09
N ARG A 557 -33.21 2.26 7.70
CA ARG A 557 -34.52 2.88 7.49
C ARG A 557 -34.59 3.65 6.17
N ASP A 558 -33.57 4.44 5.87
CA ASP A 558 -33.49 5.25 4.65
C ASP A 558 -32.08 5.17 4.05
N LYS A 559 -31.95 4.43 2.94
CA LYS A 559 -30.65 4.26 2.25
C LYS A 559 -30.09 5.55 1.67
N LEU A 560 -30.85 6.63 1.65
CA LEU A 560 -30.40 7.96 1.24
C LEU A 560 -30.09 8.85 2.45
N ASP A 561 -30.12 8.32 3.68
CA ASP A 561 -29.71 9.08 4.86
C ASP A 561 -28.25 9.52 4.71
N PRO A 562 -27.90 10.79 5.03
CA PRO A 562 -26.51 11.27 4.92
C PRO A 562 -25.49 10.45 5.67
N GLN A 563 -25.88 9.73 6.72
CA GLN A 563 -25.02 8.82 7.45
C GLN A 563 -24.57 7.61 6.62
N PHE A 564 -25.15 7.39 5.44
CA PHE A 564 -24.65 6.43 4.46
C PHE A 564 -23.18 6.63 4.11
N ARG A 565 -22.70 7.88 4.13
CA ARG A 565 -21.29 8.25 3.86
C ARG A 565 -20.40 8.24 5.12
N SER A 566 -20.93 7.81 6.27
CA SER A 566 -20.17 7.81 7.55
C SER A 566 -18.89 6.97 7.52
N TYR A 567 -18.85 5.89 6.73
CA TYR A 567 -17.65 5.09 6.56
C TYR A 567 -16.44 5.93 6.14
N ARG A 568 -16.68 6.89 5.24
CA ARG A 568 -15.68 7.84 4.77
C ARG A 568 -15.26 8.82 5.84
N ALA A 569 -16.25 9.47 6.47
CA ALA A 569 -16.01 10.44 7.52
C ALA A 569 -15.24 9.82 8.71
N PHE A 570 -15.56 8.60 9.13
CA PHE A 570 -14.83 7.92 10.21
C PHE A 570 -13.36 7.70 9.86
N MET A 571 -13.04 7.32 8.63
CA MET A 571 -11.65 7.17 8.21
C MET A 571 -10.87 8.47 8.35
N GLU A 572 -11.43 9.58 7.88
CA GLU A 572 -10.79 10.89 7.96
C GLU A 572 -10.69 11.40 9.39
N MET A 573 -11.74 11.23 10.21
CA MET A 573 -11.71 11.57 11.65
C MET A 573 -10.57 10.84 12.38
N LEU A 574 -10.43 9.54 12.16
CA LEU A 574 -9.38 8.71 12.77
C LEU A 574 -7.98 9.09 12.28
N PHE A 575 -7.85 9.51 11.03
CA PHE A 575 -6.57 9.94 10.48
C PHE A 575 -6.17 11.35 10.94
N SER A 576 -7.11 12.22 11.26
CA SER A 576 -6.85 13.62 11.59
C SER A 576 -5.91 13.83 12.78
N GLY A 577 -5.83 12.86 13.70
CA GLY A 577 -5.05 12.97 14.92
C GLY A 577 -5.68 13.88 16.01
N ASN A 578 -6.84 14.48 15.75
CA ASN A 578 -7.51 15.44 16.64
C ASN A 578 -8.56 14.82 17.57
N LEU A 579 -8.77 13.50 17.51
CA LEU A 579 -9.66 12.79 18.43
C LEU A 579 -8.92 12.39 19.71
N THR A 580 -9.66 12.29 20.82
CA THR A 580 -9.11 11.71 22.05
C THR A 580 -9.06 10.18 21.98
N ARG A 581 -8.34 9.55 22.92
CA ARG A 581 -8.29 8.09 23.06
C ARG A 581 -9.68 7.48 23.14
N GLU A 582 -10.54 8.08 23.98
CA GLU A 582 -11.90 7.62 24.23
C GLU A 582 -12.76 7.75 22.97
N GLN A 583 -12.59 8.82 22.21
CA GLN A 583 -13.32 9.05 20.96
C GLN A 583 -12.93 8.03 19.88
N VAL A 584 -11.63 7.76 19.72
CA VAL A 584 -11.16 6.70 18.82
C VAL A 584 -11.70 5.34 19.24
N GLN A 585 -11.64 5.03 20.55
CA GLN A 585 -12.20 3.79 21.08
C GLN A 585 -13.71 3.67 20.83
N MET A 586 -14.48 4.75 21.01
CA MET A 586 -15.91 4.75 20.71
C MET A 586 -16.20 4.42 19.25
N ILE A 587 -15.50 5.07 18.32
CA ILE A 587 -15.66 4.80 16.87
C ILE A 587 -15.37 3.33 16.57
N VAL A 588 -14.20 2.85 16.97
CA VAL A 588 -13.74 1.49 16.65
C VAL A 588 -14.65 0.44 17.29
N SER A 589 -14.96 0.58 18.59
CA SER A 589 -15.79 -0.38 19.30
C SER A 589 -17.23 -0.39 18.79
N TYR A 590 -17.80 0.78 18.48
CA TYR A 590 -19.15 0.85 17.95
C TYR A 590 -19.27 0.17 16.59
N ARG A 591 -18.34 0.47 15.69
CA ARG A 591 -18.29 -0.12 14.36
C ARG A 591 -18.09 -1.63 14.40
N ALA A 592 -17.20 -2.11 15.28
CA ALA A 592 -16.96 -3.53 15.49
C ALA A 592 -18.17 -4.27 16.11
N ALA A 593 -19.04 -3.58 16.85
CA ALA A 593 -20.23 -4.15 17.44
C ALA A 593 -21.48 -4.09 16.53
N HIS A 594 -21.44 -3.31 15.46
CA HIS A 594 -22.61 -3.03 14.61
C HIS A 594 -22.34 -3.25 13.12
N HIS A 595 -21.74 -4.39 12.78
CA HIS A 595 -21.61 -4.91 11.41
C HIS A 595 -20.81 -4.00 10.43
N ASP A 596 -19.94 -3.16 10.97
CA ASP A 596 -19.16 -2.22 10.16
C ASP A 596 -17.64 -2.47 10.21
N ILE A 597 -17.22 -3.56 10.83
CA ILE A 597 -15.84 -4.08 10.81
C ILE A 597 -15.90 -5.61 10.71
N ILE A 598 -15.10 -6.19 9.82
CA ILE A 598 -14.90 -7.63 9.70
C ILE A 598 -13.38 -7.90 9.65
N LEU A 599 -12.90 -8.72 10.59
CA LEU A 599 -11.47 -9.01 10.75
C LEU A 599 -10.62 -7.72 10.82
N GLY A 600 -11.13 -6.74 11.55
CA GLY A 600 -10.49 -5.43 11.71
C GLY A 600 -10.62 -4.49 10.51
N ILE A 601 -11.07 -4.95 9.33
CA ILE A 601 -11.22 -4.12 8.13
C ILE A 601 -12.59 -3.43 8.14
N PRO A 602 -12.66 -2.09 7.96
CA PRO A 602 -13.93 -1.37 7.82
C PRO A 602 -14.72 -1.84 6.60
N THR A 603 -16.05 -1.95 6.75
CA THR A 603 -16.95 -2.21 5.62
C THR A 603 -17.37 -0.91 4.95
N VAL A 604 -17.83 -1.00 3.70
CA VAL A 604 -18.51 0.09 3.01
C VAL A 604 -19.99 -0.04 3.34
N TYR A 605 -20.39 0.49 4.50
CA TYR A 605 -21.74 0.36 5.03
C TYR A 605 -22.75 1.07 4.13
N GLY A 606 -23.86 0.40 3.85
CA GLY A 606 -24.96 0.94 3.04
C GLY A 606 -24.88 0.59 1.56
N HIS A 607 -23.71 0.39 0.96
CA HIS A 607 -23.57 -0.15 -0.38
C HIS A 607 -23.71 -1.66 -0.37
N ASN A 608 -22.87 -2.29 0.40
CA ASN A 608 -22.82 -3.73 0.58
C ASN A 608 -22.05 -4.02 1.86
N THR A 609 -22.71 -4.49 2.90
CA THR A 609 -22.09 -4.81 4.19
C THR A 609 -21.05 -5.91 4.12
N HIS A 610 -20.94 -6.61 2.98
CA HIS A 610 -19.94 -7.66 2.73
C HIS A 610 -18.71 -7.12 2.00
N GLU A 611 -18.72 -5.86 1.59
CA GLU A 611 -17.62 -5.24 0.87
C GLU A 611 -16.69 -4.52 1.85
N LEU A 612 -15.43 -4.95 1.87
CA LEU A 612 -14.43 -4.43 2.78
C LEU A 612 -13.64 -3.30 2.09
N GLY A 613 -13.53 -2.16 2.79
CA GLY A 613 -12.90 -0.95 2.30
C GLY A 613 -11.38 -0.96 2.53
N GLY A 614 -10.61 -1.57 1.63
CA GLY A 614 -9.16 -1.63 1.77
C GLY A 614 -8.51 -0.26 1.89
N PHE A 615 -8.82 0.66 0.97
CA PHE A 615 -8.22 2.00 0.97
C PHE A 615 -8.68 2.88 2.15
N LEU A 616 -9.86 2.63 2.71
CA LEU A 616 -10.38 3.35 3.87
C LEU A 616 -9.69 2.94 5.18
N SER A 617 -8.90 1.88 5.14
CA SER A 617 -8.31 1.28 6.34
C SER A 617 -7.10 2.05 6.88
N TYR A 618 -6.47 2.93 6.10
CA TYR A 618 -5.31 3.68 6.59
C TYR A 618 -5.68 4.61 7.77
N GLY A 619 -6.87 5.23 7.74
CA GLY A 619 -7.35 6.05 8.86
C GLY A 619 -7.60 5.22 10.11
N GLN A 620 -8.24 4.05 9.97
CA GLN A 620 -8.41 3.11 11.07
C GLN A 620 -7.07 2.71 11.69
N GLY A 621 -6.10 2.30 10.85
CA GLY A 621 -4.77 1.93 11.32
C GLY A 621 -4.05 3.08 12.03
N PHE A 622 -4.17 4.31 11.51
CA PHE A 622 -3.58 5.49 12.14
C PHE A 622 -4.16 5.73 13.54
N GLY A 623 -5.49 5.73 13.69
CA GLY A 623 -6.16 5.94 14.98
C GLY A 623 -5.82 4.85 15.99
N LEU A 624 -5.81 3.57 15.57
CA LEU A 624 -5.40 2.46 16.42
C LEU A 624 -3.96 2.63 16.90
N LEU A 625 -3.05 2.97 16.00
CA LEU A 625 -1.63 3.11 16.32
C LEU A 625 -1.36 4.32 17.20
N GLN A 626 -2.06 5.44 17.00
CA GLN A 626 -1.92 6.65 17.81
C GLN A 626 -2.09 6.34 19.30
N TYR A 627 -3.05 5.49 19.64
CA TYR A 627 -3.42 5.19 21.03
C TYR A 627 -3.02 3.78 21.50
N ASP A 628 -2.04 3.17 20.84
CA ASP A 628 -1.42 1.91 21.24
C ASP A 628 -2.34 0.66 21.22
N HIS A 629 -3.34 0.65 20.36
CA HIS A 629 -4.13 -0.54 20.06
C HIS A 629 -3.35 -1.48 19.12
N VAL A 630 -2.21 -1.98 19.60
CA VAL A 630 -1.23 -2.68 18.75
C VAL A 630 -1.78 -3.99 18.18
N ARG A 631 -2.53 -4.76 18.98
CA ARG A 631 -3.07 -6.06 18.52
C ARG A 631 -4.15 -5.88 17.46
N GLU A 632 -5.03 -4.92 17.63
CA GLU A 632 -6.05 -4.53 16.65
C GLU A 632 -5.39 -3.99 15.38
N TYR A 633 -4.30 -3.24 15.53
CA TYR A 633 -3.51 -2.77 14.40
C TYR A 633 -2.88 -3.91 13.59
N LEU A 634 -2.29 -4.90 14.27
CA LEU A 634 -1.70 -6.08 13.63
C LEU A 634 -2.78 -6.95 12.95
N LEU A 635 -3.94 -7.11 13.60
CA LEU A 635 -5.09 -7.77 12.97
C LEU A 635 -5.48 -7.08 11.66
N LEU A 636 -5.65 -5.76 11.68
CA LEU A 636 -5.97 -4.97 10.49
C LEU A 636 -4.90 -5.12 9.40
N LEU A 637 -3.62 -4.98 9.75
CA LEU A 637 -2.50 -5.09 8.81
C LEU A 637 -2.48 -6.44 8.09
N TYR A 638 -2.54 -7.53 8.87
CA TYR A 638 -2.54 -8.88 8.30
C TYR A 638 -3.81 -9.21 7.53
N SER A 639 -4.95 -8.67 7.95
CA SER A 639 -6.20 -8.82 7.22
C SER A 639 -6.16 -8.12 5.86
N LEU A 640 -5.61 -6.92 5.80
CA LEU A 640 -5.39 -6.20 4.54
C LEU A 640 -4.46 -6.98 3.62
N GLU A 641 -3.31 -7.41 4.13
CA GLU A 641 -2.35 -8.20 3.37
C GLU A 641 -2.95 -9.50 2.83
N ALA A 642 -3.69 -10.22 3.67
CA ALA A 642 -4.25 -11.51 3.30
C ALA A 642 -5.47 -11.44 2.38
N HIS A 643 -6.29 -10.38 2.51
CA HIS A 643 -7.56 -10.25 1.82
C HIS A 643 -7.54 -9.16 0.75
N GLN A 644 -7.14 -7.93 1.06
CA GLN A 644 -7.24 -6.81 0.10
C GLN A 644 -6.22 -6.91 -1.02
N TYR A 645 -5.04 -7.48 -0.76
CA TYR A 645 -4.02 -7.68 -1.79
C TYR A 645 -4.12 -9.06 -2.42
N ALA A 646 -3.96 -9.14 -3.74
CA ALA A 646 -3.82 -10.40 -4.45
C ALA A 646 -2.52 -11.08 -4.00
N ARG A 647 -2.64 -12.22 -3.32
CA ARG A 647 -1.48 -12.97 -2.81
C ARG A 647 -0.54 -13.35 -3.95
N GLY A 648 0.74 -13.07 -3.79
CA GLY A 648 1.78 -13.37 -4.76
C GLY A 648 2.04 -12.23 -5.76
N THR A 649 1.04 -11.52 -6.26
CA THR A 649 1.22 -10.39 -7.19
C THR A 649 1.01 -9.02 -6.53
N TRP A 650 0.50 -8.99 -5.32
CA TRP A 650 0.35 -7.83 -4.45
C TRP A 650 -0.39 -6.65 -5.08
N VAL A 651 -1.42 -6.92 -5.87
CA VAL A 651 -2.31 -5.90 -6.43
C VAL A 651 -3.49 -5.68 -5.51
N ALA A 652 -3.83 -4.43 -5.23
CA ALA A 652 -4.96 -4.07 -4.40
C ALA A 652 -6.09 -3.44 -5.22
N PRO A 653 -7.32 -3.98 -5.17
CA PRO A 653 -8.53 -3.31 -5.66
C PRO A 653 -8.96 -2.20 -4.69
N GLU A 654 -9.87 -1.36 -5.12
CA GLU A 654 -10.45 -0.30 -4.29
C GLU A 654 -11.13 -0.86 -3.02
N THR A 655 -12.06 -1.78 -3.24
CA THR A 655 -12.75 -2.54 -2.20
C THR A 655 -12.79 -4.00 -2.62
N ARG A 656 -13.02 -4.89 -1.68
CA ARG A 656 -13.12 -6.30 -1.99
C ARG A 656 -14.19 -7.00 -1.17
N PRO A 657 -15.14 -7.70 -1.84
CA PRO A 657 -16.13 -8.51 -1.13
C PRO A 657 -15.47 -9.63 -0.32
N LEU A 658 -16.02 -9.93 0.85
CA LEU A 658 -15.61 -11.12 1.62
C LEU A 658 -15.96 -12.43 0.88
N THR A 659 -17.02 -12.40 0.08
CA THR A 659 -17.38 -13.49 -0.84
C THR A 659 -16.45 -13.49 -2.06
N PRO A 660 -16.30 -14.63 -2.77
CA PRO A 660 -15.52 -14.71 -3.99
C PRO A 660 -16.22 -14.03 -5.19
N LYS A 661 -16.64 -12.77 -5.00
CA LYS A 661 -17.18 -11.89 -6.05
C LYS A 661 -16.11 -10.95 -6.56
N GLN A 662 -16.35 -10.40 -7.74
CA GLN A 662 -15.47 -9.43 -8.37
C GLN A 662 -15.47 -8.12 -7.57
N PRO A 663 -14.31 -7.55 -7.27
CA PRO A 663 -14.21 -6.19 -6.79
C PRO A 663 -14.72 -5.20 -7.86
N ALA A 664 -15.19 -4.03 -7.43
CA ALA A 664 -15.67 -2.99 -8.32
C ALA A 664 -14.58 -2.49 -9.28
N ALA A 665 -13.36 -2.31 -8.78
CA ALA A 665 -12.18 -1.97 -9.56
C ALA A 665 -11.06 -2.98 -9.24
N ALA A 666 -10.40 -3.49 -10.28
CA ALA A 666 -9.35 -4.50 -10.11
C ALA A 666 -8.06 -3.93 -9.50
N TYR A 667 -7.83 -2.64 -9.63
CA TYR A 667 -6.69 -1.91 -9.09
C TYR A 667 -7.08 -0.48 -8.71
N CYS A 668 -6.58 -0.03 -7.58
CA CYS A 668 -6.76 1.32 -7.08
C CYS A 668 -5.49 1.80 -6.35
N CYS A 669 -4.91 2.92 -6.78
CA CYS A 669 -3.66 3.44 -6.21
C CYS A 669 -3.75 3.72 -4.71
N PRO A 670 -4.77 4.42 -4.18
CA PRO A 670 -4.90 4.62 -2.73
C PRO A 670 -4.95 3.31 -1.93
N ALA A 671 -5.65 2.29 -2.43
CA ALA A 671 -5.67 0.97 -1.79
C ALA A 671 -4.29 0.31 -1.82
N GLN A 672 -3.57 0.43 -2.94
CA GLN A 672 -2.22 -0.10 -3.09
C GLN A 672 -1.25 0.51 -2.07
N MET A 673 -1.44 1.79 -1.69
CA MET A 673 -0.57 2.51 -0.75
C MET A 673 -0.94 2.31 0.72
N THR A 674 -2.05 1.68 1.04
CA THR A 674 -2.51 1.50 2.43
C THR A 674 -1.52 0.68 3.28
N VAL A 675 -1.13 -0.52 2.84
CA VAL A 675 -0.17 -1.35 3.59
C VAL A 675 1.22 -0.71 3.66
N PRO A 676 1.79 -0.09 2.61
CA PRO A 676 3.01 0.71 2.75
C PRO A 676 2.95 1.79 3.83
N LEU A 677 1.86 2.54 3.92
CA LEU A 677 1.66 3.54 4.98
C LEU A 677 1.65 2.90 6.37
N LEU A 678 0.86 1.83 6.56
CA LEU A 678 0.82 1.11 7.83
C LEU A 678 2.20 0.54 8.18
N THR A 679 2.91 -0.07 7.23
CA THR A 679 4.25 -0.62 7.47
C THR A 679 5.23 0.47 7.92
N LYS A 680 5.21 1.64 7.30
CA LYS A 680 6.06 2.76 7.73
C LYS A 680 5.70 3.22 9.14
N TRP A 681 4.42 3.40 9.43
CA TRP A 681 3.99 3.85 10.76
C TRP A 681 4.27 2.82 11.87
N MET A 682 4.19 1.55 11.56
CA MET A 682 4.56 0.48 12.51
C MET A 682 6.00 0.61 12.98
N VAL A 683 6.92 0.95 12.08
CA VAL A 683 8.36 1.02 12.39
C VAL A 683 8.83 2.42 12.74
N VAL A 684 8.26 3.47 12.15
CA VAL A 684 8.58 4.88 12.42
C VAL A 684 7.29 5.70 12.40
N PHE A 685 6.84 6.15 13.57
CA PHE A 685 5.60 6.92 13.72
C PHE A 685 5.85 8.25 14.42
N GLU A 686 5.36 9.32 13.83
CA GLU A 686 5.41 10.66 14.40
C GLU A 686 4.03 11.01 14.96
N GLU A 687 3.96 11.29 16.24
CA GLU A 687 2.67 11.70 16.84
C GLU A 687 2.21 13.04 16.24
N PRO A 688 0.92 13.18 15.89
CA PRO A 688 0.37 14.46 15.49
C PRO A 688 0.51 15.50 16.62
N ASP A 689 0.71 16.76 16.25
CA ASP A 689 0.78 17.91 17.18
C ASP A 689 1.71 17.74 18.40
N SER A 690 2.69 16.86 18.29
CA SER A 690 3.62 16.50 19.34
C SER A 690 5.04 16.39 18.79
N GLU A 691 6.03 16.58 19.61
CA GLU A 691 7.43 16.35 19.27
C GLU A 691 7.90 14.94 19.71
N VAL A 692 7.00 13.96 19.61
CA VAL A 692 7.29 12.56 19.94
C VAL A 692 7.45 11.75 18.66
N LEU A 693 8.58 11.04 18.59
CA LEU A 693 8.91 10.10 17.55
C LEU A 693 8.95 8.69 18.13
N TRP A 694 8.18 7.78 17.57
CA TRP A 694 8.23 6.38 17.92
C TRP A 694 9.05 5.56 16.92
N LEU A 695 9.82 4.63 17.46
CA LEU A 695 10.54 3.62 16.70
C LEU A 695 10.03 2.23 17.11
N ALA A 696 9.81 1.36 16.14
CA ALA A 696 9.28 -0.01 16.31
C ALA A 696 7.98 -0.07 17.16
N LYS A 697 7.09 0.92 16.99
CA LYS A 697 5.90 1.12 17.84
C LYS A 697 4.98 -0.10 17.90
N ALA A 698 4.78 -0.78 16.77
CA ALA A 698 3.83 -1.89 16.65
C ALA A 698 4.42 -3.12 15.94
N THR A 699 5.73 -3.33 16.05
CA THR A 699 6.35 -4.54 15.49
C THR A 699 5.88 -5.78 16.23
N PRO A 700 5.56 -6.89 15.53
CA PRO A 700 5.16 -8.14 16.18
C PRO A 700 6.25 -8.66 17.14
N ARG A 701 5.85 -9.26 18.25
CA ARG A 701 6.78 -9.86 19.22
C ARG A 701 7.68 -10.92 18.61
N SER A 702 7.15 -11.71 17.66
CA SER A 702 7.91 -12.73 16.95
C SER A 702 9.08 -12.19 16.12
N TRP A 703 9.11 -10.87 15.82
CA TRP A 703 10.24 -10.26 15.10
C TRP A 703 11.48 -10.04 15.98
N LEU A 704 11.35 -10.20 17.27
CA LEU A 704 12.46 -10.13 18.23
C LEU A 704 12.76 -11.48 18.89
N GLU A 705 12.34 -12.61 18.28
CA GLU A 705 12.87 -13.92 18.67
C GLU A 705 14.40 -13.98 18.48
N ASP A 706 15.05 -14.89 19.20
CA ASP A 706 16.50 -15.00 19.19
C ASP A 706 17.11 -15.10 17.80
N GLY A 707 18.12 -14.27 17.53
CA GLY A 707 18.84 -14.19 16.26
C GLY A 707 18.15 -13.33 15.18
N LYS A 708 16.93 -12.83 15.40
CA LYS A 708 16.23 -11.97 14.45
C LYS A 708 16.68 -10.51 14.52
N THR A 709 16.54 -9.82 13.41
CA THR A 709 16.92 -8.42 13.25
C THR A 709 15.77 -7.62 12.64
N ILE A 710 15.58 -6.40 13.14
CA ILE A 710 14.73 -5.37 12.51
C ILE A 710 15.66 -4.23 12.14
N ALA A 711 15.79 -3.89 10.87
CA ALA A 711 16.57 -2.76 10.43
C ALA A 711 15.74 -1.81 9.56
N VAL A 712 15.85 -0.52 9.84
CA VAL A 712 15.25 0.57 9.09
C VAL A 712 16.34 1.55 8.70
N THR A 713 16.51 1.80 7.42
CA THR A 713 17.54 2.69 6.92
C THR A 713 16.92 3.85 6.16
N ASN A 714 17.45 5.05 6.41
CA ASN A 714 17.10 6.25 5.67
C ASN A 714 15.60 6.66 5.78
N ALA A 715 14.96 6.37 6.92
CA ALA A 715 13.57 6.70 7.15
C ALA A 715 13.37 8.23 7.26
N PRO A 716 12.42 8.82 6.51
CA PRO A 716 12.14 10.25 6.61
C PRO A 716 11.37 10.58 7.88
N THR A 717 11.68 11.74 8.44
CA THR A 717 10.91 12.38 9.51
C THR A 717 10.92 13.89 9.29
N ARG A 718 10.05 14.62 10.00
CA ARG A 718 10.02 16.09 9.97
C ARG A 718 11.34 16.77 10.42
N TRP A 719 12.24 16.01 11.04
CA TRP A 719 13.55 16.50 11.48
C TRP A 719 14.70 16.08 10.57
N GLY A 720 14.44 15.22 9.61
CA GLY A 720 15.42 14.65 8.72
C GLY A 720 15.38 13.14 8.69
N ARG A 721 16.41 12.52 8.15
CA ARG A 721 16.44 11.06 7.99
C ARG A 721 17.09 10.37 9.17
N LEU A 722 16.53 9.24 9.57
CA LEU A 722 17.07 8.38 10.61
C LEU A 722 17.28 6.96 10.11
N SER A 723 18.13 6.23 10.84
CA SER A 723 18.25 4.78 10.67
C SER A 723 18.33 4.12 12.05
N PHE A 724 17.84 2.89 12.16
CA PHE A 724 18.03 2.09 13.36
C PHE A 724 18.06 0.60 13.05
N GLN A 725 18.68 -0.15 13.96
CA GLN A 725 18.71 -1.60 13.91
C GLN A 725 18.51 -2.18 15.31
N LEU A 726 17.59 -3.14 15.43
CA LEU A 726 17.39 -3.98 16.60
C LEU A 726 17.91 -5.38 16.29
N ARG A 727 18.78 -5.93 17.14
CA ARG A 727 19.26 -7.30 17.04
C ARG A 727 18.95 -8.05 18.31
N SER A 728 18.26 -9.16 18.17
CA SER A 728 17.87 -10.01 19.29
C SER A 728 18.92 -11.07 19.57
N HIS A 729 19.36 -11.11 20.82
CA HIS A 729 20.24 -12.13 21.41
C HIS A 729 19.59 -12.66 22.70
N LEU A 730 18.32 -13.09 22.61
CA LEU A 730 17.53 -13.46 23.78
C LEU A 730 18.05 -14.71 24.50
N LYS A 731 18.76 -15.60 23.81
CA LYS A 731 19.52 -16.69 24.48
C LYS A 731 20.59 -16.15 25.43
N GLU A 732 21.07 -14.95 25.21
CA GLU A 732 21.99 -14.22 26.08
C GLU A 732 21.26 -13.14 26.90
N SER A 733 19.92 -13.20 26.95
CA SER A 733 19.04 -12.28 27.67
C SER A 733 19.23 -10.82 27.32
N ARG A 734 19.55 -10.50 26.07
CA ARG A 734 19.73 -9.10 25.64
C ARG A 734 19.19 -8.84 24.23
N ILE A 735 18.83 -7.58 24.00
CA ILE A 735 18.57 -7.01 22.68
C ILE A 735 19.44 -5.78 22.52
N GLU A 736 20.12 -5.68 21.39
CA GLU A 736 21.03 -4.56 21.08
C GLU A 736 20.39 -3.66 20.02
N THR A 737 20.63 -2.36 20.11
CA THR A 737 20.12 -1.38 19.16
C THR A 737 21.18 -0.35 18.82
N THR A 738 21.31 -0.06 17.53
CA THR A 738 22.07 1.10 17.04
C THR A 738 21.10 2.08 16.39
N LEU A 739 21.22 3.37 16.73
CA LEU A 739 20.39 4.45 16.19
C LEU A 739 21.29 5.50 15.54
N ILE A 740 20.91 5.95 14.34
CA ILE A 740 21.49 7.11 13.67
C ILE A 740 20.38 8.15 13.53
N LEU A 741 20.52 9.26 14.24
CA LEU A 741 19.47 10.26 14.44
C LEU A 741 19.79 11.57 13.71
N PRO A 742 18.78 12.25 13.14
CA PRO A 742 18.96 13.63 12.64
C PRO A 742 19.08 14.61 13.82
N PRO A 743 19.51 15.85 13.60
CA PRO A 743 19.39 16.91 14.59
C PRO A 743 17.92 17.16 14.93
N MET A 744 17.57 17.05 16.21
CA MET A 744 16.21 17.26 16.71
C MET A 744 16.22 18.37 17.78
N PRO A 745 15.08 19.06 18.01
CA PRO A 745 14.97 20.05 19.09
C PRO A 745 15.07 19.37 20.46
N GLU A 746 15.44 20.16 21.46
CA GLU A 746 15.59 19.68 22.86
C GLU A 746 14.26 19.14 23.46
N SER A 747 13.14 19.71 23.01
CA SER A 747 11.81 19.29 23.38
C SER A 747 11.41 17.92 22.80
N ALA A 748 12.05 17.49 21.71
CA ALA A 748 11.72 16.22 21.07
C ALA A 748 12.04 15.02 21.98
N ARG A 749 11.20 13.99 21.86
CA ARG A 749 11.36 12.72 22.58
C ARG A 749 11.28 11.56 21.60
N ILE A 750 12.23 10.64 21.70
CA ILE A 750 12.22 9.41 20.92
C ILE A 750 11.78 8.27 21.84
N LYS A 751 10.77 7.54 21.47
CA LYS A 751 10.28 6.36 22.18
C LYS A 751 10.58 5.14 21.33
N LEU A 752 11.57 4.36 21.74
CA LEU A 752 11.88 3.07 21.16
C LEU A 752 11.09 2.00 21.91
N ARG A 753 10.19 1.29 21.22
CA ARG A 753 9.49 0.15 21.79
C ARG A 753 10.18 -1.14 21.40
N VAL A 754 10.46 -1.99 22.39
CA VAL A 754 11.15 -3.27 22.19
C VAL A 754 10.24 -4.38 22.68
N ARG A 755 9.30 -4.82 21.84
CA ARG A 755 8.30 -5.85 22.15
C ARG A 755 8.95 -7.23 22.07
N ALA A 756 9.64 -7.63 23.13
CA ALA A 756 10.22 -8.96 23.22
C ALA A 756 9.13 -10.05 23.23
N PRO A 757 9.44 -11.29 22.82
CA PRO A 757 8.54 -12.44 22.98
C PRO A 757 8.05 -12.62 24.42
N GLU A 758 6.87 -13.21 24.57
CA GLU A 758 6.27 -13.43 25.90
C GLU A 758 7.23 -14.18 26.84
N GLY A 759 7.16 -13.85 28.11
CA GLY A 759 8.07 -14.40 29.14
C GLY A 759 9.36 -13.62 29.33
N HIS A 760 9.65 -12.65 28.47
CA HIS A 760 10.81 -11.77 28.60
C HIS A 760 10.38 -10.40 29.14
N ARG A 761 10.98 -9.94 30.23
CA ARG A 761 10.69 -8.62 30.82
C ARG A 761 11.96 -7.79 30.84
N LEU A 762 11.85 -6.56 30.35
CA LEU A 762 12.95 -5.57 30.38
C LEU A 762 13.34 -5.26 31.82
N ARG A 763 14.62 -5.48 32.18
CA ARG A 763 15.16 -5.30 33.55
C ARG A 763 16.10 -4.12 33.68
N ALA A 764 16.93 -3.91 32.65
CA ALA A 764 17.92 -2.83 32.64
C ALA A 764 18.21 -2.36 31.22
N VAL A 765 18.60 -1.12 31.10
CA VAL A 765 19.04 -0.52 29.82
C VAL A 765 20.38 0.17 30.04
N THR A 766 21.30 0.01 29.09
CA THR A 766 22.48 0.85 29.00
C THR A 766 22.45 1.66 27.71
N MET A 767 22.96 2.87 27.75
CA MET A 767 23.15 3.76 26.61
C MET A 767 24.63 4.12 26.52
N ASP A 768 25.25 3.81 25.39
CA ASP A 768 26.72 3.99 25.18
C ASP A 768 27.52 3.36 26.32
N GLY A 769 27.16 2.16 26.75
CA GLY A 769 27.80 1.41 27.84
C GLY A 769 27.51 1.92 29.26
N LYS A 770 26.69 2.97 29.43
CA LYS A 770 26.34 3.55 30.75
C LYS A 770 24.87 3.21 31.12
N PRO A 771 24.58 2.99 32.42
CA PRO A 771 23.21 2.75 32.86
C PRO A 771 22.27 3.87 32.43
N TRP A 772 21.09 3.48 31.89
CA TRP A 772 20.05 4.39 31.44
C TRP A 772 18.73 4.09 32.15
N ASN A 773 18.21 5.05 32.89
CA ASN A 773 17.03 4.85 33.77
C ASN A 773 15.72 5.39 33.17
N ARG A 774 15.74 5.94 31.94
CA ARG A 774 14.51 6.44 31.30
C ARG A 774 13.89 5.35 30.43
N PHE A 775 13.35 4.33 31.06
CA PHE A 775 12.59 3.27 30.40
C PHE A 775 11.38 2.83 31.23
N ASP A 776 10.38 2.31 30.56
CA ASP A 776 9.21 1.68 31.14
C ASP A 776 9.25 0.19 30.81
N ALA A 777 9.41 -0.65 31.84
CA ALA A 777 9.56 -2.09 31.67
C ALA A 777 8.21 -2.78 31.33
N ASP A 778 7.09 -2.22 31.76
CA ASP A 778 5.76 -2.79 31.54
C ASP A 778 5.24 -2.43 30.15
N GLN A 779 5.57 -1.23 29.65
CA GLN A 779 5.25 -0.81 28.29
C GLN A 779 6.35 -1.16 27.28
N GLU A 780 7.49 -1.69 27.73
CA GLU A 780 8.65 -2.06 26.90
C GLU A 780 9.21 -0.87 26.09
N ILE A 781 9.25 0.32 26.70
CA ILE A 781 9.62 1.57 26.05
C ILE A 781 10.91 2.11 26.64
N VAL A 782 11.87 2.45 25.80
CA VAL A 782 13.05 3.24 26.14
C VAL A 782 12.86 4.65 25.61
N VAL A 783 13.00 5.67 26.49
CA VAL A 783 12.81 7.07 26.13
C VAL A 783 14.15 7.76 26.00
N LEU A 784 14.42 8.35 24.83
CA LEU A 784 15.64 9.08 24.53
C LEU A 784 15.32 10.57 24.29
N PRO A 785 16.26 11.50 24.65
CA PRO A 785 16.12 12.91 24.31
C PRO A 785 16.34 13.12 22.80
N GLY A 786 15.73 14.15 22.24
CA GLY A 786 15.97 14.55 20.85
C GLY A 786 17.37 15.17 20.60
N THR A 787 17.97 15.70 21.67
CA THR A 787 19.33 16.28 21.62
C THR A 787 20.37 15.28 22.06
N GLY A 788 21.57 15.35 21.52
CA GLY A 788 22.70 14.52 21.95
C GLY A 788 23.51 14.00 20.77
N LYS A 789 24.10 12.83 20.96
CA LYS A 789 24.87 12.14 19.92
C LYS A 789 23.98 11.79 18.74
N ARG A 790 24.52 11.89 17.54
CA ARG A 790 23.86 11.40 16.33
C ARG A 790 23.78 9.88 16.25
N GLU A 791 24.75 9.21 16.84
CA GLU A 791 24.82 7.76 16.90
C GLU A 791 24.71 7.32 18.35
N VAL A 792 23.77 6.42 18.63
CA VAL A 792 23.43 5.96 19.98
C VAL A 792 23.38 4.43 19.96
N GLU A 793 24.08 3.82 20.91
CA GLU A 793 24.00 2.38 21.16
C GLU A 793 23.22 2.09 22.43
N LEU A 794 22.28 1.16 22.34
CA LEU A 794 21.50 0.69 23.48
C LEU A 794 21.66 -0.82 23.64
N THR A 795 21.77 -1.25 24.89
CA THR A 795 21.64 -2.67 25.25
C THR A 795 20.52 -2.80 26.27
N MET A 796 19.49 -3.57 25.94
CA MET A 796 18.37 -3.91 26.80
C MET A 796 18.57 -5.31 27.38
N GLN A 797 18.48 -5.45 28.70
CA GLN A 797 18.64 -6.71 29.44
C GLN A 797 17.26 -7.26 29.84
N TYR A 798 17.06 -8.56 29.70
CA TYR A 798 15.83 -9.27 29.93
C TYR A 798 15.92 -10.35 31.02
#